data_7f0b17eecc78b4ce2adc8b977f19054d
#
_entry.id   7f0b17eecc78b4ce2adc8b977f19054d
#
_cell.length_a   1.000
_cell.length_b   1.000
_cell.length_c   1.000
_cell.angle_alpha   90.00
_cell.angle_beta   90.00
_cell.angle_gamma   90.00
#
_symmetry.space_group_name_H-M   'P 1'
#
loop_
_entity.id
_entity.type
_entity.pdbx_description
1 polymer ?
#
loop_
_entity_poly.entity_id
_entity_poly.type
_entity_poly.pdbx_seq_one_letter_code
_entity_poly.pdbx_strand_id
1 'polypeptide(L)'
;MSILVVIILAQTAEPRAGMSVASIAATQVQAPPEGFAHSAIKARWEKDERGVTSGQRTWMWGPGPFRTAYEPFDGLLQGNHLVQYFDKGRLEINDPSGDAQSSWFVTSGLLVNEMVTGKIQVGSNRTFHIGPARVSVVGDDPRGVPTYAEFLLPTRSERTVDLTGKTIGCWFGERFVQPKEVDRPLVRYEQVSGHNWAEPFWNFATGTLKDQWLQILGYPIAEPCGVKTIIGGKSQYVLVQLFERRVLTYNPANPSATQVEMGNVGRHYYNWRYADMHEADLDTKYNAQIQIGPAPRRTTTVQQTVQFTNTTGSNLSNAVLRTVWKRWDGVFTLKSAIVNGEAARTRWLHGINLELTTSKPVPAGAQVSIALIFELQPRPVGGRTGYDKSNDILGLGDMLPTLVPWENGGWSFYPYSDLGDLGYYAASDYSVEIASTGSEKLVVGGTGGIPTVDVNGARWRFNATGVRDVAYVVSPRFINPLADASMTRQVGSVKMLAYFLPEHKSDGQRQLQLTAPAMAWFSNEIGPYPFESYTVAEMGVPLERTDNYAQEYPTAYFIPSSWLRLGTAPGTWTWYTPVHEVAHQWFYSTVGNNQLTDPWLDEALATYVTAEYVRANFPDLYPASWSSMTNGATNVRPVSAGVFSGFANENQYSATIYDSGALMLDRIRRAMGDTSFYAALRDYYKTYQGKRATTDSLLAIFHRHSKADLKPIIVQYIGY
;
A
#
# COMPACT_ATOMS: atom_id res chain seq x y z
N MET A 1 -56.31 -5.20 -22.57
CA MET A 1 -57.32 -4.14 -22.72
C MET A 1 -57.27 -3.25 -21.49
N SER A 2 -57.06 -2.02 -21.72
CA SER A 2 -57.16 -0.74 -21.03
C SER A 2 -55.83 -0.02 -20.94
N ILE A 3 -55.74 0.90 -21.88
CA ILE A 3 -54.71 1.93 -22.01
C ILE A 3 -55.10 3.04 -21.04
N LEU A 4 -54.18 3.51 -20.20
CA LEU A 4 -54.38 4.74 -19.44
C LEU A 4 -53.41 5.80 -19.97
N VAL A 5 -54.00 6.81 -20.64
CA VAL A 5 -53.34 8.01 -21.14
C VAL A 5 -53.24 9.00 -19.99
N VAL A 6 -52.06 9.50 -19.65
CA VAL A 6 -51.88 10.63 -18.76
C VAL A 6 -51.50 11.86 -19.57
N ILE A 7 -52.37 12.85 -19.50
CA ILE A 7 -52.22 14.16 -20.12
C ILE A 7 -51.35 15.04 -19.24
N ILE A 8 -50.28 15.58 -19.81
CA ILE A 8 -49.41 16.60 -19.18
C ILE A 8 -49.99 17.97 -19.52
N LEU A 9 -50.47 18.68 -18.51
CA LEU A 9 -50.81 20.10 -18.61
C LEU A 9 -49.59 20.95 -18.31
N ALA A 10 -49.12 21.69 -19.31
CA ALA A 10 -48.10 22.72 -19.16
C ALA A 10 -48.75 23.98 -18.54
N GLN A 11 -48.27 24.39 -17.38
CA GLN A 11 -48.52 25.72 -16.83
C GLN A 11 -47.31 26.62 -17.06
N THR A 12 -47.50 27.68 -17.80
CA THR A 12 -46.59 28.80 -17.96
C THR A 12 -46.57 29.65 -16.71
N ALA A 13 -45.41 29.86 -16.09
CA ALA A 13 -45.24 30.82 -15.00
C ALA A 13 -44.27 31.93 -15.45
N GLU A 14 -44.70 33.16 -15.25
CA GLU A 14 -43.99 34.41 -15.50
C GLU A 14 -42.76 34.60 -14.59
N PRO A 15 -41.78 35.44 -14.99
CA PRO A 15 -40.55 35.63 -14.24
C PRO A 15 -40.75 36.55 -13.04
N ARG A 16 -40.44 36.09 -11.85
CA ARG A 16 -40.24 36.93 -10.66
C ARG A 16 -38.79 37.34 -10.53
N ALA A 17 -38.63 38.63 -10.34
CA ALA A 17 -37.37 39.31 -10.14
C ALA A 17 -36.65 38.94 -8.84
N GLY A 18 -35.32 38.85 -8.91
CA GLY A 18 -34.41 39.24 -7.82
C GLY A 18 -34.33 38.29 -6.63
N MET A 19 -33.61 37.16 -6.76
CA MET A 19 -32.95 36.56 -5.61
C MET A 19 -31.44 36.52 -5.85
N SER A 20 -30.72 37.12 -4.91
CA SER A 20 -29.26 37.14 -4.88
C SER A 20 -28.69 35.71 -4.96
N VAL A 21 -27.74 35.53 -5.81
CA VAL A 21 -26.94 34.29 -5.90
C VAL A 21 -26.16 34.17 -4.58
N ALA A 22 -26.78 33.51 -3.58
CA ALA A 22 -26.01 32.98 -2.48
C ALA A 22 -25.07 31.95 -3.08
N SER A 23 -23.78 32.18 -2.93
CA SER A 23 -22.73 31.25 -3.32
C SER A 23 -23.04 29.88 -2.73
N ILE A 24 -23.44 28.95 -3.57
CA ILE A 24 -23.38 27.54 -3.24
C ILE A 24 -21.88 27.24 -3.15
N ALA A 25 -21.34 27.27 -1.93
CA ALA A 25 -20.05 26.66 -1.65
C ALA A 25 -20.16 25.24 -2.20
N ALA A 26 -19.35 24.93 -3.21
CA ALA A 26 -19.25 23.58 -3.74
C ALA A 26 -18.91 22.67 -2.56
N THR A 27 -19.91 21.92 -2.10
CA THR A 27 -19.71 20.85 -1.13
C THR A 27 -18.79 19.88 -1.86
N GLN A 28 -17.51 19.88 -1.52
CA GLN A 28 -16.56 18.88 -2.02
C GLN A 28 -17.16 17.53 -1.61
N VAL A 29 -17.53 16.72 -2.58
CA VAL A 29 -17.93 15.34 -2.34
C VAL A 29 -16.67 14.61 -1.90
N GLN A 30 -16.50 14.49 -0.60
CA GLN A 30 -15.37 13.79 -0.01
C GLN A 30 -15.62 12.28 -0.18
N ALA A 31 -14.62 11.55 -0.64
CA ALA A 31 -14.69 10.09 -0.69
C ALA A 31 -15.01 9.52 0.71
N PRO A 32 -15.74 8.41 0.80
CA PRO A 32 -16.04 7.80 2.08
C PRO A 32 -14.76 7.39 2.78
N PRO A 33 -14.68 7.58 4.13
CA PRO A 33 -13.49 7.22 4.89
C PRO A 33 -13.28 5.70 4.91
N GLU A 34 -12.04 5.28 5.12
CA GLU A 34 -11.74 3.89 5.46
C GLU A 34 -12.51 3.42 6.70
N GLY A 35 -12.66 2.10 6.87
CA GLY A 35 -13.19 1.54 8.11
C GLY A 35 -12.22 1.73 9.28
N PHE A 36 -12.75 1.74 10.50
CA PHE A 36 -11.89 1.76 11.69
C PHE A 36 -11.22 0.39 11.90
N ALA A 37 -9.90 0.37 12.01
CA ALA A 37 -9.11 -0.84 12.22
C ALA A 37 -9.20 -1.37 13.65
N HIS A 38 -9.61 -0.54 14.62
CA HIS A 38 -9.75 -0.94 16.02
C HIS A 38 -10.91 -0.19 16.70
N SER A 39 -11.68 -0.91 17.53
CA SER A 39 -12.84 -0.35 18.24
C SER A 39 -12.47 0.81 19.18
N ALA A 40 -11.31 0.77 19.81
CA ALA A 40 -10.84 1.84 20.68
C ALA A 40 -10.51 3.13 19.91
N ILE A 41 -9.95 3.03 18.70
CA ILE A 41 -9.74 4.18 17.81
C ILE A 41 -11.08 4.78 17.41
N LYS A 42 -12.07 3.94 17.04
CA LYS A 42 -13.42 4.39 16.73
C LYS A 42 -14.07 5.12 17.90
N ALA A 43 -14.03 4.52 19.09
CA ALA A 43 -14.61 5.11 20.31
C ALA A 43 -13.95 6.46 20.66
N ARG A 44 -12.62 6.58 20.49
CA ARG A 44 -11.90 7.84 20.67
C ARG A 44 -12.34 8.89 19.66
N TRP A 45 -12.42 8.56 18.38
CA TRP A 45 -12.89 9.44 17.34
C TRP A 45 -14.33 9.90 17.59
N GLU A 46 -15.26 8.98 17.88
CA GLU A 46 -16.66 9.30 18.18
C GLU A 46 -16.80 10.22 19.41
N LYS A 47 -15.99 10.01 20.43
CA LYS A 47 -15.97 10.87 21.63
C LYS A 47 -15.53 12.29 21.26
N ASP A 48 -14.43 12.40 20.51
CA ASP A 48 -13.80 13.68 20.21
C ASP A 48 -14.59 14.48 19.17
N GLU A 49 -15.36 13.82 18.27
CA GLU A 49 -16.12 14.50 17.20
C GLU A 49 -17.58 14.83 17.55
N ARG A 50 -18.07 14.51 18.74
CA ARG A 50 -19.47 14.77 19.14
C ARG A 50 -19.94 16.21 18.96
N GLY A 51 -19.06 17.20 19.05
CA GLY A 51 -19.40 18.62 18.90
C GLY A 51 -19.50 19.13 17.46
N VAL A 52 -19.10 18.33 16.45
CA VAL A 52 -19.08 18.76 15.04
C VAL A 52 -20.49 18.66 14.42
N THR A 53 -21.19 17.58 14.66
CA THR A 53 -22.55 17.34 14.13
C THR A 53 -23.58 18.37 14.62
N SER A 54 -23.35 19.00 15.76
CA SER A 54 -24.17 20.08 16.29
C SER A 54 -23.74 21.49 15.82
N GLY A 55 -22.71 21.61 14.98
CA GLY A 55 -22.20 22.89 14.49
C GLY A 55 -21.48 23.74 15.56
N GLN A 56 -21.16 23.17 16.71
CA GLN A 56 -20.53 23.87 17.83
C GLN A 56 -19.04 24.16 17.62
N ARG A 57 -18.41 23.39 16.71
CA ARG A 57 -16.99 23.53 16.36
C ARG A 57 -16.63 22.84 15.05
N THR A 58 -15.41 23.09 14.55
CA THR A 58 -14.83 22.39 13.41
C THR A 58 -14.31 20.99 13.79
N TRP A 59 -13.95 20.18 12.77
CA TRP A 59 -13.40 18.83 12.94
C TRP A 59 -12.10 18.85 13.78
N MET A 60 -11.93 17.85 14.67
CA MET A 60 -10.67 17.57 15.36
C MET A 60 -9.81 16.52 14.62
N TRP A 61 -10.47 15.55 13.99
CA TRP A 61 -9.82 14.48 13.24
C TRP A 61 -10.20 14.53 11.76
N GLY A 62 -11.45 14.78 11.46
CA GLY A 62 -12.07 14.72 10.14
C GLY A 62 -13.19 13.69 10.09
N PRO A 63 -13.82 13.49 8.91
CA PRO A 63 -15.03 12.65 8.78
C PRO A 63 -14.79 11.16 9.05
N GLY A 64 -13.56 10.72 9.07
CA GLY A 64 -13.16 9.35 9.37
C GLY A 64 -11.70 9.11 8.98
N PRO A 65 -11.14 7.90 9.24
CA PRO A 65 -9.80 7.56 8.81
C PRO A 65 -9.75 7.44 7.28
N PHE A 66 -8.65 7.89 6.67
CA PHE A 66 -8.39 7.70 5.24
C PHE A 66 -7.30 6.67 4.95
N ARG A 67 -6.55 6.26 5.99
CA ARG A 67 -5.48 5.27 5.84
C ARG A 67 -5.20 4.53 7.13
N THR A 68 -4.95 3.24 7.01
CA THR A 68 -4.49 2.35 8.09
C THR A 68 -3.11 1.81 7.74
N ALA A 69 -2.19 1.79 8.71
CA ALA A 69 -0.86 1.19 8.53
C ALA A 69 -0.37 0.53 9.82
N TYR A 70 0.60 -0.38 9.67
CA TYR A 70 1.43 -0.89 10.75
C TYR A 70 2.83 -0.31 10.57
N GLU A 71 3.23 0.60 11.44
CA GLU A 71 4.47 1.32 11.31
C GLU A 71 5.54 0.77 12.26
N PRO A 72 6.81 0.69 11.83
CA PRO A 72 7.91 0.26 12.68
C PRO A 72 7.99 1.06 13.98
N PHE A 73 8.03 0.36 15.13
CA PHE A 73 8.19 0.97 16.43
C PHE A 73 8.91 0.01 17.39
N ASP A 74 10.19 0.28 17.68
CA ASP A 74 11.01 -0.55 18.56
C ASP A 74 10.53 -0.51 20.01
N GLY A 75 10.80 -1.60 20.71
CA GLY A 75 10.42 -1.77 22.10
C GLY A 75 9.01 -2.31 22.28
N LEU A 76 8.23 -2.46 21.21
CA LEU A 76 6.94 -3.14 21.25
C LEU A 76 7.10 -4.65 21.08
N LEU A 77 6.15 -5.41 21.63
CA LEU A 77 6.17 -6.87 21.57
C LEU A 77 6.18 -7.42 20.14
N GLN A 78 5.62 -6.68 19.20
CA GLN A 78 5.50 -7.05 17.79
C GLN A 78 6.34 -6.19 16.83
N GLY A 79 7.11 -5.22 17.35
CA GLY A 79 8.01 -4.38 16.54
C GLY A 79 7.33 -3.35 15.63
N ASN A 80 5.99 -3.33 15.59
CA ASN A 80 5.17 -2.36 14.86
C ASN A 80 4.02 -1.90 15.73
N HIS A 81 3.51 -0.70 15.47
CA HIS A 81 2.28 -0.22 16.06
C HIS A 81 1.20 0.05 15.01
N LEU A 82 -0.05 -0.13 15.41
CA LEU A 82 -1.20 0.19 14.58
C LEU A 82 -1.42 1.70 14.57
N VAL A 83 -1.47 2.29 13.38
CA VAL A 83 -1.80 3.70 13.18
C VAL A 83 -2.96 3.86 12.21
N GLN A 84 -3.80 4.85 12.48
CA GLN A 84 -4.81 5.30 11.52
C GLN A 84 -4.70 6.80 11.30
N TYR A 85 -4.64 7.18 10.02
CA TYR A 85 -4.54 8.56 9.57
C TYR A 85 -5.91 9.16 9.33
N PHE A 86 -6.08 10.39 9.81
CA PHE A 86 -7.24 11.24 9.63
C PHE A 86 -6.77 12.57 9.03
N ASP A 87 -7.65 13.35 8.42
CA ASP A 87 -7.28 14.62 7.79
C ASP A 87 -6.39 15.49 8.69
N LYS A 88 -6.76 15.58 9.96
CA LYS A 88 -6.15 16.52 10.90
C LYS A 88 -5.13 15.89 11.85
N GLY A 89 -4.90 14.56 11.76
CA GLY A 89 -3.95 13.88 12.63
C GLY A 89 -3.88 12.38 12.45
N ARG A 90 -3.19 11.71 13.38
CA ARG A 90 -3.02 10.25 13.41
C ARG A 90 -3.33 9.72 14.81
N LEU A 91 -4.16 8.70 14.90
CA LEU A 91 -4.40 7.92 16.12
C LEU A 91 -3.58 6.63 16.09
N GLU A 92 -3.05 6.22 17.23
CA GLU A 92 -2.08 5.15 17.38
C GLU A 92 -2.44 4.23 18.55
N ILE A 93 -2.22 2.93 18.37
CA ILE A 93 -2.19 1.94 19.46
C ILE A 93 -0.77 1.41 19.54
N ASN A 94 0.00 1.90 20.53
CA ASN A 94 1.40 1.53 20.71
C ASN A 94 1.55 0.16 21.39
N ASP A 95 0.67 -0.18 22.33
CA ASP A 95 0.66 -1.48 22.99
C ASP A 95 -0.73 -2.12 22.91
N PRO A 96 -0.97 -3.05 21.97
CA PRO A 96 -2.24 -3.75 21.83
C PRO A 96 -2.58 -4.66 23.03
N SER A 97 -1.58 -5.03 23.84
CA SER A 97 -1.76 -5.83 25.06
C SER A 97 -2.02 -4.99 26.30
N GLY A 98 -1.95 -3.66 26.19
CA GLY A 98 -2.16 -2.72 27.27
C GLY A 98 -3.61 -2.63 27.72
N ASP A 99 -3.83 -1.89 28.82
CA ASP A 99 -5.19 -1.64 29.34
C ASP A 99 -6.00 -0.76 28.39
N ALA A 100 -6.96 -1.35 27.68
CA ALA A 100 -7.84 -0.66 26.74
C ALA A 100 -8.74 0.41 27.40
N GLN A 101 -8.87 0.42 28.72
CA GLN A 101 -9.60 1.45 29.49
C GLN A 101 -8.70 2.67 29.83
N SER A 102 -7.40 2.54 29.65
CA SER A 102 -6.47 3.64 29.87
C SER A 102 -6.73 4.78 28.87
N SER A 103 -6.74 6.00 29.36
CA SER A 103 -6.82 7.21 28.49
C SER A 103 -5.64 7.36 27.52
N TRP A 104 -4.56 6.61 27.75
CA TRP A 104 -3.34 6.56 26.92
C TRP A 104 -3.25 5.31 26.02
N PHE A 105 -4.27 4.44 26.02
CA PHE A 105 -4.29 3.28 25.14
C PHE A 105 -4.32 3.71 23.65
N VAL A 106 -5.11 4.74 23.34
CA VAL A 106 -5.10 5.37 22.01
C VAL A 106 -4.46 6.74 22.15
N THR A 107 -3.30 6.91 21.51
CA THR A 107 -2.53 8.16 21.52
C THR A 107 -2.63 8.91 20.20
N SER A 108 -2.22 10.18 20.20
CA SER A 108 -2.10 11.02 19.00
C SER A 108 -0.63 11.18 18.64
N GLY A 109 -0.27 11.00 17.36
CA GLY A 109 1.11 11.11 16.87
C GLY A 109 1.71 12.51 17.01
N LEU A 110 3.03 12.59 17.17
CA LEU A 110 3.82 13.85 17.26
C LEU A 110 4.09 14.45 15.87
N LEU A 111 3.11 14.49 14.99
CA LEU A 111 3.26 14.68 13.55
C LEU A 111 3.92 16.01 13.18
N VAL A 112 3.59 17.10 13.88
CA VAL A 112 4.14 18.43 13.56
C VAL A 112 5.61 18.49 14.00
N ASN A 113 5.93 18.00 15.19
CA ASN A 113 7.31 17.93 15.65
C ASN A 113 8.19 17.08 14.70
N GLU A 114 7.66 15.94 14.22
CA GLU A 114 8.37 15.10 13.26
C GLU A 114 8.57 15.81 11.91
N MET A 115 7.56 16.48 11.37
CA MET A 115 7.67 17.25 10.12
C MET A 115 8.62 18.44 10.22
N VAL A 116 8.64 19.14 11.35
CA VAL A 116 9.55 20.29 11.58
C VAL A 116 10.99 19.81 11.72
N THR A 117 11.21 18.74 12.50
CA THR A 117 12.57 18.27 12.79
C THR A 117 13.11 17.32 11.72
N GLY A 118 12.24 16.74 10.89
CA GLY A 118 12.59 15.68 9.94
C GLY A 118 12.94 14.35 10.60
N LYS A 119 12.56 14.16 11.88
CA LYS A 119 12.88 12.98 12.69
C LYS A 119 11.61 12.20 13.02
N ILE A 120 11.38 11.10 12.33
CA ILE A 120 10.28 10.18 12.59
C ILE A 120 10.62 9.35 13.82
N GLN A 121 9.72 9.27 14.79
CA GLN A 121 9.88 8.41 15.97
C GLN A 121 9.57 6.95 15.59
N VAL A 122 10.55 6.07 15.74
CA VAL A 122 10.46 4.62 15.46
C VAL A 122 10.75 3.76 16.69
N GLY A 123 10.58 4.31 17.86
CA GLY A 123 10.80 3.67 19.16
C GLY A 123 10.86 4.69 20.27
N SER A 124 10.86 4.25 21.54
CA SER A 124 10.87 5.15 22.71
C SER A 124 12.08 6.09 22.72
N ASN A 125 13.23 5.63 22.22
CA ASN A 125 14.48 6.38 22.20
C ASN A 125 15.17 6.36 20.83
N ARG A 126 14.44 5.98 19.76
CA ARG A 126 14.99 5.90 18.42
C ARG A 126 14.19 6.74 17.44
N THR A 127 14.91 7.50 16.63
CA THR A 127 14.33 8.27 15.51
C THR A 127 15.01 7.90 14.22
N PHE A 128 14.26 7.98 13.11
CA PHE A 128 14.74 7.89 11.75
C PHE A 128 14.66 9.28 11.10
N HIS A 129 15.69 9.68 10.37
CA HIS A 129 15.79 11.04 9.84
C HIS A 129 15.62 11.07 8.33
N ILE A 130 14.55 11.74 7.85
CA ILE A 130 14.25 11.91 6.41
C ILE A 130 14.31 13.37 5.94
N GLY A 131 14.61 14.28 6.85
CA GLY A 131 14.65 15.72 6.59
C GLY A 131 13.31 16.42 6.82
N PRO A 132 13.35 17.74 7.17
CA PRO A 132 12.15 18.52 7.45
C PRO A 132 11.19 18.61 6.27
N ALA A 133 9.88 18.64 6.56
CA ALA A 133 8.84 18.67 5.54
C ALA A 133 8.74 20.03 4.84
N ARG A 134 8.89 20.04 3.52
CA ARG A 134 8.69 21.25 2.68
C ARG A 134 7.23 21.36 2.22
N VAL A 135 6.31 21.11 3.15
CA VAL A 135 4.87 21.23 2.98
C VAL A 135 4.39 22.50 3.66
N SER A 136 3.51 23.25 3.03
CA SER A 136 2.93 24.48 3.61
C SER A 136 2.11 24.18 4.85
N VAL A 137 2.26 24.96 5.91
CA VAL A 137 1.56 24.73 7.19
C VAL A 137 0.09 25.13 7.13
N VAL A 138 -0.34 25.95 6.16
CA VAL A 138 -1.70 26.47 6.03
C VAL A 138 -2.02 26.91 4.59
N GLY A 139 -3.30 26.90 4.22
CA GLY A 139 -3.81 27.44 2.96
C GLY A 139 -3.88 26.43 1.81
N ASP A 140 -4.57 26.86 0.73
CA ASP A 140 -4.82 26.05 -0.46
C ASP A 140 -3.76 26.25 -1.56
N ASP A 141 -2.95 27.32 -1.45
CA ASP A 141 -1.87 27.64 -2.39
C ASP A 141 -0.52 27.68 -1.63
N PRO A 142 0.44 26.83 -2.00
CA PRO A 142 1.72 26.76 -1.31
C PRO A 142 2.64 27.98 -1.56
N ARG A 143 2.33 28.84 -2.53
CA ARG A 143 3.19 29.96 -2.91
C ARG A 143 3.24 31.06 -1.85
N GLY A 144 4.42 31.29 -1.29
CA GLY A 144 4.67 32.36 -0.31
C GLY A 144 4.14 32.08 1.10
N VAL A 145 3.71 30.82 1.36
CA VAL A 145 3.30 30.33 2.68
C VAL A 145 4.48 29.59 3.32
N PRO A 146 4.73 29.74 4.63
CA PRO A 146 5.79 29.00 5.29
C PRO A 146 5.52 27.51 5.33
N THR A 147 6.59 26.73 5.18
CA THR A 147 6.59 25.26 5.28
C THR A 147 6.99 24.82 6.68
N TYR A 148 6.71 23.55 7.05
CA TYR A 148 7.18 22.99 8.32
C TYR A 148 8.70 23.11 8.48
N ALA A 149 9.48 22.96 7.40
CA ALA A 149 10.94 23.10 7.42
C ALA A 149 11.42 24.49 7.84
N GLU A 150 10.66 25.53 7.52
CA GLU A 150 11.02 26.92 7.88
C GLU A 150 10.81 27.21 9.36
N PHE A 151 10.01 26.40 10.06
CA PHE A 151 9.86 26.46 11.51
C PHE A 151 11.00 25.76 12.28
N LEU A 152 11.93 25.08 11.62
CA LEU A 152 13.05 24.42 12.29
C LEU A 152 13.94 25.38 13.07
N LEU A 153 14.20 26.56 12.52
CA LEU A 153 15.00 27.59 13.20
C LEU A 153 14.28 28.16 14.42
N PRO A 154 13.00 28.61 14.32
CA PRO A 154 12.21 29.01 15.48
C PRO A 154 12.09 28.00 16.59
N THR A 155 12.03 26.68 16.26
CA THR A 155 11.93 25.60 17.26
C THR A 155 13.28 25.23 17.88
N ARG A 156 14.39 25.55 17.22
CA ARG A 156 15.76 25.35 17.73
C ARG A 156 16.30 26.56 18.55
N SER A 157 15.65 27.72 18.41
CA SER A 157 16.06 28.86 19.21
C SER A 157 15.95 28.53 20.70
N GLU A 158 16.87 29.06 21.48
CA GLU A 158 16.81 29.01 22.93
C GLU A 158 15.40 29.35 23.40
N ARG A 159 14.95 28.78 24.51
CA ARG A 159 13.66 29.07 25.13
C ARG A 159 13.38 30.56 25.03
N THR A 160 12.27 30.93 24.44
CA THR A 160 11.85 32.31 24.38
C THR A 160 11.57 32.83 25.79
N VAL A 161 11.58 34.13 25.98
CA VAL A 161 11.21 34.74 27.26
C VAL A 161 9.70 34.82 27.41
N ASP A 162 9.22 34.95 28.63
CA ASP A 162 7.82 35.26 28.91
C ASP A 162 7.45 36.63 28.32
N LEU A 163 6.57 36.59 27.32
CA LEU A 163 6.07 37.78 26.61
C LEU A 163 4.57 37.99 26.87
N THR A 164 4.04 37.45 27.95
CA THR A 164 2.64 37.66 28.33
C THR A 164 2.24 39.15 28.33
N GLY A 165 1.11 39.44 27.68
CA GLY A 165 0.61 40.81 27.49
C GLY A 165 1.19 41.56 26.28
N LYS A 166 2.15 40.98 25.57
CA LYS A 166 2.71 41.54 24.32
C LYS A 166 2.16 40.82 23.11
N THR A 167 2.36 41.42 21.93
CA THR A 167 2.17 40.81 20.63
C THR A 167 3.51 40.66 19.95
N ILE A 168 3.73 39.58 19.21
CA ILE A 168 4.99 39.37 18.49
C ILE A 168 4.75 39.04 17.01
N GLY A 169 5.67 39.51 16.17
CA GLY A 169 5.83 39.03 14.80
C GLY A 169 6.73 37.80 14.78
N CYS A 170 6.69 37.04 13.69
CA CYS A 170 7.59 35.95 13.51
C CYS A 170 8.55 36.11 12.34
N TRP A 171 9.66 35.35 12.39
CA TRP A 171 10.68 35.36 11.36
C TRP A 171 10.56 34.11 10.51
N PHE A 172 10.46 34.27 9.19
CA PHE A 172 10.58 33.20 8.21
C PHE A 172 11.82 33.45 7.36
N GLY A 173 12.87 32.66 7.57
CA GLY A 173 14.17 32.94 6.99
C GLY A 173 14.69 34.33 7.40
N GLU A 174 14.90 35.22 6.44
CA GLU A 174 15.36 36.62 6.69
C GLU A 174 14.20 37.64 6.78
N ARG A 175 12.93 37.19 6.68
CA ARG A 175 11.77 38.09 6.66
C ARG A 175 11.04 38.10 8.00
N PHE A 176 10.83 39.28 8.52
CA PHE A 176 9.96 39.54 9.67
C PHE A 176 8.53 39.82 9.18
N VAL A 177 7.56 39.11 9.74
CA VAL A 177 6.15 39.22 9.36
C VAL A 177 5.34 39.56 10.62
N GLN A 178 4.67 40.71 10.63
CA GLN A 178 3.74 41.12 11.70
C GLN A 178 2.49 41.74 11.06
N PRO A 179 1.55 40.90 10.53
CA PRO A 179 0.31 41.43 9.98
C PRO A 179 -0.60 41.91 11.11
N LYS A 180 -0.94 43.21 11.11
CA LYS A 180 -1.82 43.83 12.12
C LYS A 180 -3.21 43.23 12.16
N GLU A 181 -3.68 42.66 11.03
CA GLU A 181 -5.01 42.11 10.88
C GLU A 181 -5.28 40.90 11.80
N VAL A 182 -4.25 40.16 12.16
CA VAL A 182 -4.33 38.99 13.01
C VAL A 182 -3.50 39.05 14.26
N ASP A 183 -3.02 40.27 14.61
CA ASP A 183 -2.28 40.52 15.82
C ASP A 183 -3.15 40.26 17.06
N ARG A 184 -2.65 39.45 17.98
CA ARG A 184 -3.35 39.01 19.20
C ARG A 184 -2.36 38.99 20.36
N PRO A 185 -2.81 39.31 21.61
CA PRO A 185 -1.95 39.23 22.75
C PRO A 185 -1.49 37.85 23.08
N LEU A 186 -0.30 37.69 23.59
CA LEU A 186 0.22 36.51 24.24
C LEU A 186 -0.31 36.50 25.68
N VAL A 187 -0.97 35.40 26.05
CA VAL A 187 -1.70 35.32 27.34
C VAL A 187 -1.12 34.29 28.30
N ARG A 188 -0.21 33.46 27.85
CA ARG A 188 0.43 32.44 28.67
C ARG A 188 1.82 32.09 28.12
N TYR A 189 2.79 31.97 29.01
CA TYR A 189 4.08 31.37 28.77
C TYR A 189 4.08 29.90 29.22
N GLU A 190 4.41 28.98 28.33
CA GLU A 190 4.49 27.55 28.64
C GLU A 190 5.92 27.19 29.05
N GLN A 191 6.11 26.99 30.33
CA GLN A 191 7.44 26.74 30.90
C GLN A 191 8.09 25.42 30.40
N VAL A 192 7.29 24.40 30.06
CA VAL A 192 7.79 23.11 29.60
C VAL A 192 8.47 23.25 28.25
N SER A 193 7.82 23.88 27.30
CA SER A 193 8.35 24.05 25.93
C SER A 193 9.11 25.34 25.73
N GLY A 194 8.91 26.36 26.59
CA GLY A 194 9.55 27.67 26.48
C GLY A 194 8.94 28.57 25.40
N HIS A 195 7.64 28.41 25.10
CA HIS A 195 6.92 29.17 24.09
C HIS A 195 5.68 29.88 24.66
N ASN A 196 5.26 30.97 24.01
CA ASN A 196 4.09 31.74 24.43
C ASN A 196 2.84 31.28 23.65
N TRP A 197 1.67 31.33 24.29
CA TRP A 197 0.37 31.07 23.68
C TRP A 197 -0.30 32.38 23.24
N ALA A 198 -0.81 32.42 22.00
CA ALA A 198 -1.71 33.48 21.60
C ALA A 198 -3.12 33.26 22.20
N GLU A 199 -3.79 34.38 22.53
CA GLU A 199 -5.12 34.37 23.16
C GLU A 199 -6.14 33.45 22.52
N PRO A 200 -6.40 33.48 21.20
CA PRO A 200 -7.43 32.61 20.61
C PRO A 200 -7.11 31.12 20.76
N PHE A 201 -5.84 30.73 20.73
CA PHE A 201 -5.44 29.33 20.86
C PHE A 201 -5.49 28.86 22.32
N TRP A 202 -5.11 29.68 23.27
CA TRP A 202 -5.27 29.40 24.69
C TRP A 202 -6.74 29.24 25.08
N ASN A 203 -7.61 30.17 24.62
CA ASN A 203 -9.05 30.13 24.85
C ASN A 203 -9.68 28.86 24.20
N PHE A 204 -9.22 28.48 23.02
CA PHE A 204 -9.67 27.23 22.39
C PHE A 204 -9.21 26.01 23.18
N ALA A 205 -7.96 25.97 23.62
CA ALA A 205 -7.42 24.84 24.39
C ALA A 205 -8.18 24.66 25.72
N THR A 206 -8.41 25.75 26.48
CA THR A 206 -9.04 25.67 27.79
C THR A 206 -10.57 25.63 27.74
N GLY A 207 -11.19 26.31 26.79
CA GLY A 207 -12.65 26.37 26.63
C GLY A 207 -13.22 25.18 25.88
N THR A 208 -12.59 24.76 24.75
CA THR A 208 -13.10 23.70 23.86
C THR A 208 -12.49 22.34 24.16
N LEU A 209 -11.17 22.23 24.30
CA LEU A 209 -10.48 20.96 24.53
C LEU A 209 -10.40 20.61 26.00
N LYS A 210 -10.44 21.59 26.88
CA LYS A 210 -10.39 21.43 28.34
C LYS A 210 -9.15 20.64 28.79
N ASP A 211 -9.34 19.63 29.61
CA ASP A 211 -8.28 18.72 30.13
C ASP A 211 -7.62 17.83 29.04
N GLN A 212 -8.20 17.78 27.84
CA GLN A 212 -7.67 16.96 26.74
C GLN A 212 -6.68 17.70 25.82
N TRP A 213 -6.47 19.02 26.03
CA TRP A 213 -5.63 19.82 25.11
C TRP A 213 -4.22 19.24 24.95
N LEU A 214 -3.63 18.74 26.03
CA LEU A 214 -2.28 18.17 25.98
C LEU A 214 -2.22 16.88 25.13
N GLN A 215 -3.25 16.03 25.21
CA GLN A 215 -3.32 14.80 24.42
C GLN A 215 -3.58 15.07 22.94
N ILE A 216 -4.32 16.15 22.62
CA ILE A 216 -4.73 16.48 21.26
C ILE A 216 -3.69 17.37 20.58
N LEU A 217 -3.22 18.41 21.23
CA LEU A 217 -2.30 19.41 20.66
C LEU A 217 -0.83 19.09 20.97
N GLY A 218 -0.52 18.65 22.18
CA GLY A 218 0.82 18.71 22.74
C GLY A 218 1.17 20.14 23.18
N TYR A 219 2.41 20.37 23.56
CA TYR A 219 2.93 21.69 23.88
C TYR A 219 3.16 22.54 22.62
N PRO A 220 3.10 23.90 22.69
CA PRO A 220 3.52 24.75 21.60
C PRO A 220 5.02 24.54 21.31
N ILE A 221 5.40 24.44 20.06
CA ILE A 221 6.79 24.27 19.61
C ILE A 221 7.31 25.46 18.82
N ALA A 222 6.47 26.47 18.63
CA ALA A 222 6.83 27.72 18.00
C ALA A 222 5.97 28.88 18.54
N GLU A 223 6.48 30.09 18.40
CA GLU A 223 5.71 31.30 18.66
C GLU A 223 4.60 31.48 17.60
N PRO A 224 3.46 32.10 17.94
CA PRO A 224 2.40 32.38 16.97
C PRO A 224 2.84 33.32 15.87
N CYS A 225 2.41 33.10 14.64
CA CYS A 225 2.80 33.85 13.45
C CYS A 225 1.61 34.26 12.61
N GLY A 226 1.56 35.51 12.15
CA GLY A 226 0.60 35.91 11.11
C GLY A 226 1.10 35.55 9.71
N VAL A 227 0.26 34.85 8.96
CA VAL A 227 0.59 34.34 7.61
C VAL A 227 -0.43 34.82 6.60
N LYS A 228 0.04 35.34 5.46
CA LYS A 228 -0.80 35.65 4.31
C LYS A 228 -0.96 34.39 3.44
N THR A 229 -2.18 34.00 3.19
CA THR A 229 -2.45 32.76 2.42
C THR A 229 -3.73 32.88 1.59
N ILE A 230 -3.99 31.88 0.74
CA ILE A 230 -5.24 31.75 -0.02
C ILE A 230 -6.06 30.63 0.63
N ILE A 231 -7.29 30.92 1.01
CA ILE A 231 -8.26 29.97 1.54
C ILE A 231 -9.58 30.17 0.79
N GLY A 232 -10.13 29.11 0.18
CA GLY A 232 -11.34 29.20 -0.62
C GLY A 232 -11.21 30.19 -1.78
N GLY A 233 -10.02 30.29 -2.40
CA GLY A 233 -9.73 31.19 -3.51
C GLY A 233 -9.55 32.66 -3.12
N LYS A 234 -9.60 33.02 -1.82
CA LYS A 234 -9.43 34.39 -1.33
C LYS A 234 -8.14 34.57 -0.56
N SER A 235 -7.39 35.66 -0.88
CA SER A 235 -6.20 36.03 -0.13
C SER A 235 -6.58 36.69 1.20
N GLN A 236 -6.06 36.18 2.31
CA GLN A 236 -6.35 36.64 3.66
C GLN A 236 -5.18 36.38 4.59
N TYR A 237 -5.20 37.07 5.75
CA TYR A 237 -4.25 36.83 6.83
C TYR A 237 -4.88 35.88 7.87
N VAL A 238 -4.10 34.91 8.33
CA VAL A 238 -4.46 34.03 9.45
C VAL A 238 -3.33 33.99 10.47
N LEU A 239 -3.67 33.87 11.75
CA LEU A 239 -2.68 33.56 12.77
C LEU A 239 -2.46 32.07 12.81
N VAL A 240 -1.20 31.62 12.87
CA VAL A 240 -0.82 30.21 12.90
C VAL A 240 0.05 29.95 14.12
N GLN A 241 -0.17 28.85 14.81
CA GLN A 241 0.74 28.37 15.86
C GLN A 241 0.93 26.85 15.76
N LEU A 242 2.18 26.40 15.85
CA LEU A 242 2.56 24.99 15.78
C LEU A 242 2.65 24.42 17.20
N PHE A 243 2.04 23.24 17.36
CA PHE A 243 2.10 22.39 18.54
C PHE A 243 2.73 21.06 18.16
N GLU A 244 3.18 20.27 19.13
CA GLU A 244 3.83 18.97 18.84
C GLU A 244 3.02 18.07 17.90
N ARG A 245 1.68 18.13 17.98
CA ARG A 245 0.75 17.21 17.31
C ARG A 245 -0.13 17.89 16.26
N ARG A 246 -0.38 19.19 16.37
CA ARG A 246 -1.34 19.97 15.56
C ARG A 246 -0.78 21.31 15.13
N VAL A 247 -1.33 21.82 14.06
CA VAL A 247 -1.25 23.25 13.71
C VAL A 247 -2.63 23.87 13.98
N LEU A 248 -2.69 24.93 14.75
CA LEU A 248 -3.88 25.74 14.91
C LEU A 248 -3.79 26.98 14.04
N THR A 249 -4.91 27.33 13.42
CA THR A 249 -5.09 28.56 12.65
C THR A 249 -6.23 29.37 13.26
N TYR A 250 -6.08 30.71 13.30
CA TYR A 250 -7.13 31.62 13.70
C TYR A 250 -7.43 32.58 12.55
N ASN A 251 -8.68 32.60 12.11
CA ASN A 251 -9.19 33.51 11.10
C ASN A 251 -10.31 34.36 11.69
N PRO A 252 -10.07 35.67 11.96
CA PRO A 252 -11.09 36.55 12.55
C PRO A 252 -12.29 36.82 11.63
N ALA A 253 -12.18 36.55 10.33
CA ALA A 253 -13.28 36.70 9.37
C ALA A 253 -14.31 35.57 9.44
N ASN A 254 -13.96 34.45 10.07
CA ASN A 254 -14.89 33.32 10.23
C ASN A 254 -15.91 33.57 11.36
N PRO A 255 -17.07 32.85 11.35
CA PRO A 255 -17.98 32.82 12.50
C PRO A 255 -17.26 32.38 13.76
N SER A 256 -17.67 32.88 14.94
CA SER A 256 -16.97 32.65 16.21
C SER A 256 -16.71 31.18 16.53
N ALA A 257 -17.62 30.28 16.20
CA ALA A 257 -17.48 28.82 16.40
C ALA A 257 -16.40 28.18 15.50
N THR A 258 -15.97 28.84 14.43
CA THR A 258 -15.03 28.33 13.41
C THR A 258 -13.83 29.24 13.20
N GLN A 259 -13.62 30.23 14.09
CA GLN A 259 -12.43 31.11 13.99
C GLN A 259 -11.14 30.37 14.25
N VAL A 260 -11.15 29.38 15.15
CA VAL A 260 -9.99 28.51 15.39
C VAL A 260 -10.23 27.16 14.74
N GLU A 261 -9.32 26.75 13.88
CA GLU A 261 -9.38 25.47 13.15
C GLU A 261 -8.06 24.71 13.31
N MET A 262 -8.14 23.39 13.18
CA MET A 262 -6.97 22.52 13.10
C MET A 262 -6.58 22.32 11.63
N GLY A 263 -5.28 22.44 11.32
CA GLY A 263 -4.73 22.17 10.00
C GLY A 263 -4.86 20.69 9.60
N ASN A 264 -4.73 20.39 8.30
CA ASN A 264 -4.80 19.02 7.76
C ASN A 264 -3.47 18.27 7.97
N VAL A 265 -2.97 18.30 9.20
CA VAL A 265 -1.66 17.76 9.59
C VAL A 265 -1.50 16.28 9.28
N GLY A 266 -2.57 15.50 9.43
CA GLY A 266 -2.51 14.06 9.12
C GLY A 266 -2.25 13.77 7.63
N ARG A 267 -2.89 14.54 6.73
CA ARG A 267 -2.61 14.44 5.28
C ARG A 267 -1.24 14.98 4.92
N HIS A 268 -0.83 16.13 5.49
CA HIS A 268 0.50 16.69 5.27
C HIS A 268 1.60 15.69 5.67
N TYR A 269 1.43 15.07 6.84
CA TYR A 269 2.38 14.11 7.37
C TYR A 269 2.42 12.82 6.53
N TYR A 270 1.25 12.28 6.17
CA TYR A 270 1.17 11.10 5.33
C TYR A 270 1.90 11.32 4.00
N ASN A 271 1.59 12.42 3.31
CA ASN A 271 2.23 12.75 2.04
C ASN A 271 3.74 12.96 2.20
N TRP A 272 4.19 13.68 3.22
CA TRP A 272 5.61 13.88 3.49
C TRP A 272 6.36 12.57 3.81
N ARG A 273 5.75 11.70 4.61
CA ARG A 273 6.38 10.45 5.06
C ARG A 273 6.47 9.42 3.93
N TYR A 274 5.45 9.36 3.06
CA TYR A 274 5.28 8.30 2.09
C TYR A 274 5.41 8.74 0.61
N ALA A 275 5.58 10.02 0.33
CA ALA A 275 5.75 10.54 -1.05
C ALA A 275 6.94 9.90 -1.76
N ASP A 276 8.06 9.75 -1.03
CA ASP A 276 9.21 8.96 -1.45
C ASP A 276 9.43 7.87 -0.38
N MET A 277 9.21 6.62 -0.73
CA MET A 277 9.54 5.53 0.19
C MET A 277 11.04 5.54 0.46
N HIS A 278 11.41 5.81 1.72
CA HIS A 278 12.80 5.76 2.17
C HIS A 278 13.21 4.31 2.45
N GLU A 279 13.30 3.56 1.37
CA GLU A 279 13.64 2.15 1.37
C GLU A 279 15.15 1.96 1.28
N ALA A 280 15.70 1.03 2.10
CA ALA A 280 17.07 0.58 1.92
C ALA A 280 17.11 -0.52 0.85
N ASP A 281 17.89 -0.30 -0.19
CA ASP A 281 18.24 -1.35 -1.14
C ASP A 281 19.28 -2.29 -0.49
N LEU A 282 18.81 -3.46 -0.08
CA LEU A 282 19.62 -4.44 0.64
C LEU A 282 20.40 -5.40 -0.28
N ASP A 283 20.21 -5.33 -1.61
CA ASP A 283 20.78 -6.27 -2.60
C ASP A 283 20.65 -7.72 -2.14
N THR A 284 19.39 -8.15 -1.88
CA THR A 284 19.12 -9.44 -1.24
C THR A 284 19.21 -10.59 -2.22
N LYS A 285 19.87 -11.67 -1.81
CA LYS A 285 20.05 -12.90 -2.60
C LYS A 285 19.59 -14.12 -1.80
N TYR A 286 18.82 -14.96 -2.46
CA TYR A 286 18.30 -16.20 -1.90
C TYR A 286 18.91 -17.40 -2.63
N ASN A 287 19.35 -18.39 -1.85
CA ASN A 287 19.67 -19.72 -2.36
C ASN A 287 18.82 -20.74 -1.60
N ALA A 288 18.07 -21.58 -2.31
CA ALA A 288 17.21 -22.59 -1.70
C ALA A 288 17.39 -23.96 -2.35
N GLN A 289 17.57 -24.98 -1.51
CA GLN A 289 17.55 -26.38 -1.90
C GLN A 289 16.29 -27.03 -1.31
N ILE A 290 15.40 -27.50 -2.19
CA ILE A 290 14.08 -28.02 -1.87
C ILE A 290 14.06 -29.50 -2.18
N GLN A 291 13.84 -30.32 -1.15
CA GLN A 291 13.75 -31.76 -1.23
C GLN A 291 12.30 -32.19 -0.99
N ILE A 292 11.65 -32.74 -2.01
CA ILE A 292 10.24 -33.15 -1.96
C ILE A 292 10.17 -34.65 -1.67
N GLY A 293 9.51 -35.00 -0.59
CA GLY A 293 9.25 -36.37 -0.18
C GLY A 293 8.22 -37.07 -1.10
N PRO A 294 8.10 -38.38 -0.97
CA PRO A 294 7.18 -39.15 -1.82
C PRO A 294 5.71 -38.86 -1.54
N ALA A 295 4.86 -39.16 -2.53
CA ALA A 295 3.42 -39.22 -2.31
C ALA A 295 3.10 -40.31 -1.23
N PRO A 296 2.00 -40.19 -0.48
CA PRO A 296 0.94 -39.17 -0.60
C PRO A 296 1.12 -38.00 0.37
N ARG A 297 2.28 -37.79 0.97
CA ARG A 297 2.49 -36.70 1.95
C ARG A 297 3.17 -35.49 1.36
N ARG A 298 4.09 -35.68 0.41
CA ARG A 298 4.88 -34.61 -0.20
C ARG A 298 5.58 -33.70 0.85
N THR A 299 5.93 -34.26 2.03
CA THR A 299 6.71 -33.54 3.04
C THR A 299 7.93 -32.92 2.38
N THR A 300 8.10 -31.64 2.53
CA THR A 300 9.14 -30.87 1.82
C THR A 300 10.14 -30.32 2.83
N THR A 301 11.42 -30.66 2.66
CA THR A 301 12.52 -30.11 3.47
C THR A 301 13.24 -29.05 2.65
N VAL A 302 13.49 -27.91 3.26
CA VAL A 302 14.15 -26.77 2.62
C VAL A 302 15.38 -26.34 3.41
N GLN A 303 16.49 -26.18 2.70
CA GLN A 303 17.67 -25.46 3.16
C GLN A 303 17.74 -24.15 2.40
N GLN A 304 17.67 -23.04 3.11
CA GLN A 304 17.64 -21.70 2.53
C GLN A 304 18.76 -20.85 3.11
N THR A 305 19.43 -20.11 2.25
CA THR A 305 20.35 -19.04 2.64
C THR A 305 19.82 -17.72 2.09
N VAL A 306 19.76 -16.69 2.96
CA VAL A 306 19.44 -15.30 2.60
C VAL A 306 20.68 -14.46 2.86
N GLN A 307 21.16 -13.76 1.86
CA GLN A 307 22.32 -12.88 1.97
C GLN A 307 21.93 -11.46 1.56
N PHE A 308 22.35 -10.46 2.34
CA PHE A 308 22.11 -9.07 2.02
C PHE A 308 23.17 -8.16 2.63
N THR A 309 23.29 -6.93 2.13
CA THR A 309 24.14 -5.89 2.70
C THR A 309 23.33 -5.00 3.63
N ASN A 310 23.84 -4.72 4.83
CA ASN A 310 23.20 -3.75 5.72
C ASN A 310 23.40 -2.32 5.20
N THR A 311 22.56 -1.88 4.28
CA THR A 311 22.56 -0.51 3.71
C THR A 311 21.64 0.45 4.49
N THR A 312 21.13 0.04 5.66
CA THR A 312 20.14 0.80 6.44
C THR A 312 20.71 2.08 7.10
N GLY A 313 22.02 2.29 7.03
CA GLY A 313 22.69 3.41 7.73
C GLY A 313 22.81 3.24 9.24
N SER A 314 22.30 2.14 9.81
CA SER A 314 22.28 1.84 11.25
C SER A 314 22.78 0.43 11.54
N ASN A 315 23.19 0.16 12.77
CA ASN A 315 23.49 -1.20 13.19
C ASN A 315 22.20 -2.04 13.27
N LEU A 316 22.20 -3.22 12.65
CA LEU A 316 21.08 -4.17 12.72
C LEU A 316 21.27 -5.18 13.86
N SER A 317 20.32 -5.23 14.80
CA SER A 317 20.28 -6.23 15.86
C SER A 317 19.39 -7.43 15.54
N ASN A 318 18.58 -7.34 14.50
CA ASN A 318 17.63 -8.37 14.06
C ASN A 318 17.41 -8.33 12.55
N ALA A 319 16.81 -9.39 12.03
CA ALA A 319 16.22 -9.46 10.70
C ALA A 319 14.81 -10.05 10.83
N VAL A 320 13.88 -9.66 9.94
CA VAL A 320 12.51 -10.16 9.94
C VAL A 320 12.18 -10.77 8.59
N LEU A 321 11.68 -12.02 8.60
CA LEU A 321 11.27 -12.74 7.39
C LEU A 321 9.77 -13.06 7.46
N ARG A 322 9.04 -12.73 6.40
CA ARG A 322 7.65 -13.14 6.23
C ARG A 322 7.61 -14.62 5.86
N THR A 323 6.83 -15.40 6.59
CA THR A 323 6.76 -16.88 6.49
C THR A 323 5.29 -17.28 6.40
N VAL A 324 4.73 -17.16 5.21
CA VAL A 324 3.28 -17.28 4.97
C VAL A 324 2.73 -18.65 5.39
N TRP A 325 3.47 -19.73 5.13
CA TRP A 325 3.02 -21.09 5.50
C TRP A 325 2.94 -21.34 7.02
N LYS A 326 3.50 -20.46 7.85
CA LYS A 326 3.35 -20.52 9.31
C LYS A 326 1.93 -20.19 9.79
N ARG A 327 1.10 -19.61 8.94
CA ARG A 327 -0.32 -19.28 9.26
C ARG A 327 -1.16 -20.52 9.62
N TRP A 328 -0.74 -21.69 9.16
CA TRP A 328 -1.42 -22.95 9.46
C TRP A 328 -0.64 -23.77 10.48
N ASP A 329 -1.32 -24.25 11.51
CA ASP A 329 -0.72 -25.08 12.55
C ASP A 329 -0.18 -26.39 11.96
N GLY A 330 1.02 -26.77 12.38
CA GLY A 330 1.67 -28.01 11.96
C GLY A 330 2.22 -28.01 10.52
N VAL A 331 1.97 -26.99 9.73
CA VAL A 331 2.40 -26.92 8.32
C VAL A 331 3.86 -26.50 8.18
N PHE A 332 4.31 -25.50 8.93
CA PHE A 332 5.68 -25.02 8.89
C PHE A 332 6.41 -25.33 10.19
N THR A 333 7.56 -26.00 10.11
CA THR A 333 8.42 -26.32 11.26
C THR A 333 9.83 -25.81 11.02
N LEU A 334 10.27 -24.78 11.76
CA LEU A 334 11.64 -24.32 11.75
C LEU A 334 12.53 -25.32 12.51
N LYS A 335 13.56 -25.86 11.86
CA LYS A 335 14.52 -26.80 12.46
C LYS A 335 15.80 -26.11 12.91
N SER A 336 16.24 -25.09 12.17
CA SER A 336 17.47 -24.35 12.47
C SER A 336 17.39 -22.93 11.90
N ALA A 337 17.94 -21.97 12.65
CA ALA A 337 18.16 -20.60 12.18
C ALA A 337 19.54 -20.11 12.67
N ILE A 338 20.39 -19.75 11.73
CA ILE A 338 21.76 -19.29 11.96
C ILE A 338 21.92 -17.93 11.27
N VAL A 339 22.50 -16.95 11.99
CA VAL A 339 22.84 -15.64 11.42
C VAL A 339 24.32 -15.41 11.60
N ASN A 340 25.03 -15.15 10.51
CA ASN A 340 26.49 -14.94 10.48
C ASN A 340 27.29 -16.06 11.19
N GLY A 341 26.84 -17.32 11.05
CA GLY A 341 27.49 -18.49 11.63
C GLY A 341 27.10 -18.81 13.08
N GLU A 342 26.29 -17.98 13.73
CA GLU A 342 25.83 -18.19 15.11
C GLU A 342 24.33 -18.50 15.16
N ALA A 343 23.91 -19.36 16.10
CA ALA A 343 22.48 -19.68 16.31
C ALA A 343 21.71 -18.42 16.70
N ALA A 344 20.65 -18.12 15.96
CA ALA A 344 19.81 -16.95 16.20
C ALA A 344 18.75 -17.25 17.27
N ARG A 345 18.42 -16.25 18.08
CA ARG A 345 17.17 -16.27 18.85
C ARG A 345 16.01 -15.98 17.91
N THR A 346 14.94 -16.76 18.00
CA THR A 346 13.78 -16.67 17.13
C THR A 346 12.55 -16.22 17.89
N ARG A 347 11.74 -15.36 17.26
CA ARG A 347 10.43 -14.94 17.77
C ARG A 347 9.45 -14.80 16.60
N TRP A 348 8.20 -15.18 16.82
CA TRP A 348 7.13 -14.99 15.83
C TRP A 348 6.37 -13.69 16.12
N LEU A 349 6.31 -12.82 15.14
CA LEU A 349 5.60 -11.54 15.19
C LEU A 349 4.35 -11.66 14.30
N HIS A 350 3.19 -11.21 14.79
CA HIS A 350 1.90 -11.34 14.08
C HIS A 350 1.63 -12.76 13.51
N GLY A 351 2.15 -13.79 14.16
CA GLY A 351 1.94 -15.19 13.77
C GLY A 351 2.75 -15.70 12.59
N ILE A 352 3.12 -14.86 11.62
CA ILE A 352 3.77 -15.28 10.37
C ILE A 352 5.12 -14.62 10.08
N ASN A 353 5.54 -13.64 10.86
CA ASN A 353 6.82 -12.99 10.63
C ASN A 353 7.86 -13.55 11.61
N LEU A 354 8.91 -14.15 11.09
CA LEU A 354 10.00 -14.72 11.86
C LEU A 354 11.06 -13.65 12.12
N GLU A 355 11.16 -13.21 13.36
CA GLU A 355 12.26 -12.37 13.80
C GLU A 355 13.45 -13.22 14.23
N LEU A 356 14.62 -12.88 13.71
CA LEU A 356 15.92 -13.46 14.04
C LEU A 356 16.77 -12.40 14.71
N THR A 357 17.06 -12.56 16.00
CA THR A 357 17.93 -11.64 16.76
C THR A 357 19.38 -12.13 16.68
N THR A 358 20.30 -11.24 16.32
CA THR A 358 21.73 -11.52 16.27
C THR A 358 22.37 -11.42 17.65
N SER A 359 23.42 -12.19 17.90
CA SER A 359 24.19 -12.13 19.16
C SER A 359 24.94 -10.79 19.30
N LYS A 360 25.37 -10.22 18.15
CA LYS A 360 26.03 -8.92 18.04
C LYS A 360 25.35 -8.12 16.94
N PRO A 361 25.16 -6.80 17.13
CA PRO A 361 24.63 -5.94 16.07
C PRO A 361 25.53 -5.98 14.83
N VAL A 362 24.93 -6.06 13.65
CA VAL A 362 25.62 -6.03 12.35
C VAL A 362 25.81 -4.58 11.92
N PRO A 363 27.05 -4.08 11.79
CA PRO A 363 27.29 -2.69 11.42
C PRO A 363 26.73 -2.33 10.04
N ALA A 364 26.44 -1.03 9.82
CA ALA A 364 26.14 -0.53 8.49
C ALA A 364 27.27 -0.84 7.49
N GLY A 365 26.91 -1.24 6.28
CA GLY A 365 27.83 -1.67 5.22
C GLY A 365 28.30 -3.13 5.32
N ALA A 366 28.04 -3.83 6.43
CA ALA A 366 28.45 -5.23 6.59
C ALA A 366 27.48 -6.21 5.91
N GLN A 367 28.01 -7.35 5.50
CA GLN A 367 27.21 -8.46 4.97
C GLN A 367 26.48 -9.21 6.07
N VAL A 368 25.25 -9.61 5.79
CA VAL A 368 24.41 -10.48 6.63
C VAL A 368 24.17 -11.78 5.87
N SER A 369 24.36 -12.91 6.53
CA SER A 369 24.03 -14.23 6.01
C SER A 369 23.13 -14.96 6.99
N ILE A 370 21.92 -15.34 6.54
CA ILE A 370 20.94 -16.10 7.30
C ILE A 370 20.84 -17.50 6.67
N ALA A 371 21.05 -18.55 7.46
CA ALA A 371 20.83 -19.93 7.03
C ALA A 371 19.65 -20.52 7.82
N LEU A 372 18.67 -21.03 7.09
CA LEU A 372 17.46 -21.66 7.63
C LEU A 372 17.37 -23.11 7.17
N ILE A 373 16.95 -23.99 8.06
CA ILE A 373 16.47 -25.33 7.71
C ILE A 373 15.05 -25.45 8.25
N PHE A 374 14.11 -25.79 7.39
CA PHE A 374 12.72 -25.96 7.79
C PHE A 374 12.04 -27.08 7.01
N GLU A 375 10.93 -27.52 7.53
CA GLU A 375 10.10 -28.60 6.97
C GLU A 375 8.68 -28.09 6.76
N LEU A 376 8.11 -28.42 5.61
CA LEU A 376 6.72 -28.14 5.28
C LEU A 376 5.94 -29.48 5.21
N GLN A 377 4.76 -29.47 5.82
CA GLN A 377 3.75 -30.52 5.68
C GLN A 377 2.61 -29.96 4.83
N PRO A 378 2.63 -30.15 3.50
CA PRO A 378 1.63 -29.55 2.63
C PRO A 378 0.22 -29.96 3.00
N ARG A 379 -0.70 -29.01 3.06
CA ARG A 379 -2.11 -29.25 3.34
C ARG A 379 -2.73 -30.05 2.18
N PRO A 380 -3.63 -30.99 2.45
CA PRO A 380 -4.27 -31.82 1.41
C PRO A 380 -5.44 -31.10 0.72
N VAL A 381 -5.23 -29.84 0.32
CA VAL A 381 -6.28 -28.94 -0.19
C VAL A 381 -6.05 -28.45 -1.62
N GLY A 382 -4.94 -28.82 -2.24
CA GLY A 382 -4.59 -28.30 -3.57
C GLY A 382 -4.31 -26.79 -3.58
N GLY A 383 -4.47 -26.14 -4.73
CA GLY A 383 -4.22 -24.73 -4.92
C GLY A 383 -2.74 -24.33 -4.92
N ARG A 384 -2.48 -23.01 -4.78
CA ARG A 384 -1.12 -22.45 -4.82
C ARG A 384 -0.26 -22.84 -3.62
N THR A 385 -0.87 -23.20 -2.48
CA THR A 385 -0.19 -23.46 -1.20
C THR A 385 -0.60 -24.81 -0.57
N GLY A 386 -0.72 -25.87 -1.36
CA GLY A 386 -1.17 -27.16 -0.87
C GLY A 386 -0.89 -28.30 -1.83
N TYR A 387 -1.37 -29.48 -1.49
CA TYR A 387 -1.16 -30.69 -2.26
C TYR A 387 -2.49 -31.33 -2.68
N ASP A 388 -2.78 -31.32 -3.97
CA ASP A 388 -3.88 -32.09 -4.59
C ASP A 388 -3.45 -33.52 -4.78
N LYS A 389 -3.93 -34.41 -3.88
CA LYS A 389 -3.63 -35.83 -3.93
C LYS A 389 -4.23 -36.56 -5.14
N SER A 390 -5.34 -36.05 -5.67
CA SER A 390 -6.08 -36.69 -6.77
C SER A 390 -5.33 -36.54 -8.08
N ASN A 391 -4.74 -35.40 -8.29
CA ASN A 391 -3.99 -35.05 -9.49
C ASN A 391 -2.48 -35.12 -9.29
N ASP A 392 -2.02 -35.38 -8.07
CA ASP A 392 -0.61 -35.35 -7.65
C ASP A 392 0.10 -34.05 -8.03
N ILE A 393 -0.55 -32.91 -7.69
CA ILE A 393 -0.01 -31.58 -7.93
C ILE A 393 0.29 -30.92 -6.58
N LEU A 394 1.53 -30.50 -6.38
CA LEU A 394 1.98 -29.73 -5.21
C LEU A 394 2.19 -28.28 -5.61
N GLY A 395 1.44 -27.37 -4.99
CA GLY A 395 1.63 -25.91 -5.09
C GLY A 395 2.56 -25.41 -3.98
N LEU A 396 3.60 -24.67 -4.35
CA LEU A 396 4.64 -24.11 -3.49
C LEU A 396 4.70 -22.59 -3.66
N GLY A 397 3.55 -21.91 -3.62
CA GLY A 397 3.47 -20.44 -3.57
C GLY A 397 3.84 -19.90 -2.19
N ASP A 398 4.53 -18.77 -2.11
CA ASP A 398 4.89 -18.06 -0.86
C ASP A 398 5.58 -18.95 0.20
N MET A 399 6.28 -20.00 -0.24
CA MET A 399 6.79 -21.01 0.68
C MET A 399 8.11 -20.64 1.36
N LEU A 400 8.91 -19.80 0.72
CA LEU A 400 10.20 -19.37 1.27
C LEU A 400 10.01 -18.23 2.27
N PRO A 401 10.60 -18.32 3.48
CA PRO A 401 10.76 -17.17 4.34
C PRO A 401 11.49 -16.04 3.62
N THR A 402 10.80 -14.92 3.38
CA THR A 402 11.31 -13.80 2.59
C THR A 402 11.54 -12.57 3.46
N LEU A 403 12.72 -11.95 3.32
CA LEU A 403 13.09 -10.76 4.08
C LEU A 403 12.09 -9.63 3.79
N VAL A 404 11.51 -9.07 4.85
CA VAL A 404 10.62 -7.94 4.69
C VAL A 404 11.42 -6.68 4.35
N PRO A 405 10.85 -5.69 3.68
CA PRO A 405 11.54 -4.45 3.36
C PRO A 405 12.00 -3.69 4.60
N TRP A 406 13.15 -3.03 4.51
CA TRP A 406 13.55 -2.01 5.46
C TRP A 406 13.19 -0.64 4.93
N GLU A 407 12.29 0.03 5.61
CA GLU A 407 11.82 1.34 5.21
C GLU A 407 11.51 2.22 6.43
N ASN A 408 11.64 3.53 6.27
CA ASN A 408 11.36 4.50 7.32
C ASN A 408 12.01 4.16 8.68
N GLY A 409 13.22 3.57 8.63
CA GLY A 409 14.04 3.26 9.80
C GLY A 409 13.74 1.95 10.51
N GLY A 410 12.94 1.04 9.92
CA GLY A 410 12.63 -0.26 10.51
C GLY A 410 12.24 -1.34 9.49
N TRP A 411 12.13 -2.57 9.95
CA TRP A 411 11.54 -3.66 9.19
C TRP A 411 10.04 -3.44 9.04
N SER A 412 9.55 -3.41 7.80
CA SER A 412 8.13 -3.19 7.50
C SER A 412 7.45 -4.53 7.31
N PHE A 413 6.62 -4.94 8.27
CA PHE A 413 5.90 -6.20 8.24
C PHE A 413 4.49 -6.07 8.80
N TYR A 414 3.60 -6.95 8.38
CA TYR A 414 2.16 -6.88 8.60
C TYR A 414 1.64 -8.21 9.13
N PRO A 415 0.49 -8.21 9.84
CA PRO A 415 -0.22 -9.45 10.13
C PRO A 415 -0.65 -10.15 8.83
N TYR A 416 -1.13 -11.38 8.96
CA TYR A 416 -1.79 -12.07 7.86
C TYR A 416 -3.16 -11.42 7.56
N SER A 417 -3.51 -11.39 6.28
CA SER A 417 -4.85 -10.99 5.80
C SER A 417 -5.43 -12.12 4.94
N ASP A 418 -6.73 -12.37 5.07
CA ASP A 418 -7.49 -13.24 4.17
C ASP A 418 -7.97 -12.50 2.91
N LEU A 419 -7.70 -11.18 2.82
CA LEU A 419 -8.05 -10.34 1.68
C LEU A 419 -6.81 -9.95 0.90
N GLY A 420 -6.95 -9.94 -0.42
CA GLY A 420 -5.90 -9.51 -1.35
C GLY A 420 -4.69 -10.42 -1.37
N ASP A 421 -3.65 -9.97 -2.05
CA ASP A 421 -2.41 -10.70 -2.17
C ASP A 421 -1.49 -10.50 -0.98
N LEU A 422 -0.59 -11.46 -0.78
CA LEU A 422 0.21 -11.56 0.43
C LEU A 422 1.55 -10.82 0.31
N GLY A 423 1.84 -10.28 -0.88
CA GLY A 423 3.14 -9.79 -1.26
C GLY A 423 3.48 -8.41 -0.71
N TYR A 424 4.56 -8.33 0.02
CA TYR A 424 5.26 -7.10 0.29
C TYR A 424 6.76 -7.37 0.36
N TYR A 425 7.39 -7.40 -0.82
CA TYR A 425 8.76 -7.85 -0.98
C TYR A 425 9.57 -6.88 -1.83
N ALA A 426 10.86 -6.75 -1.52
CA ALA A 426 11.81 -6.06 -2.39
C ALA A 426 12.19 -6.98 -3.57
N ALA A 427 12.52 -6.39 -4.72
CA ALA A 427 13.11 -7.14 -5.82
C ALA A 427 14.45 -7.75 -5.38
N SER A 428 14.67 -9.02 -5.67
CA SER A 428 15.79 -9.81 -5.16
C SER A 428 16.20 -10.88 -6.16
N ASP A 429 17.38 -11.48 -5.96
CA ASP A 429 17.87 -12.58 -6.79
C ASP A 429 17.61 -13.92 -6.09
N TYR A 430 17.14 -14.91 -6.86
CA TYR A 430 16.87 -16.25 -6.36
C TYR A 430 17.59 -17.30 -7.20
N SER A 431 18.22 -18.26 -6.50
CA SER A 431 18.71 -19.51 -7.06
C SER A 431 18.04 -20.67 -6.32
N VAL A 432 17.22 -21.43 -7.01
CA VAL A 432 16.39 -22.48 -6.40
C VAL A 432 16.63 -23.82 -7.09
N GLU A 433 16.98 -24.82 -6.29
CA GLU A 433 17.07 -26.22 -6.74
C GLU A 433 15.94 -27.04 -6.13
N ILE A 434 15.19 -27.78 -6.97
CA ILE A 434 14.08 -28.63 -6.54
C ILE A 434 14.36 -30.08 -6.99
N ALA A 435 14.30 -31.01 -6.04
CA ALA A 435 14.54 -32.43 -6.30
C ALA A 435 13.58 -33.34 -5.49
N SER A 436 13.36 -34.56 -5.96
CA SER A 436 12.74 -35.63 -5.17
C SER A 436 13.74 -36.24 -4.20
N THR A 437 13.29 -36.63 -3.00
CA THR A 437 14.10 -37.44 -2.08
C THR A 437 14.20 -38.90 -2.50
N GLY A 438 13.40 -39.36 -3.47
CA GLY A 438 13.37 -40.70 -4.00
C GLY A 438 13.78 -40.75 -5.47
N SER A 439 13.43 -41.88 -6.15
CA SER A 439 13.70 -42.10 -7.58
C SER A 439 12.63 -41.53 -8.52
N GLU A 440 11.60 -40.91 -7.96
CA GLU A 440 10.51 -40.32 -8.74
C GLU A 440 11.00 -39.11 -9.53
N LYS A 441 10.65 -39.04 -10.81
CA LYS A 441 10.94 -37.88 -11.68
C LYS A 441 9.83 -36.88 -11.57
N LEU A 442 10.13 -35.73 -11.00
CA LEU A 442 9.23 -34.59 -10.90
C LEU A 442 9.37 -33.68 -12.12
N VAL A 443 8.29 -33.09 -12.54
CA VAL A 443 8.30 -31.96 -13.49
C VAL A 443 7.89 -30.71 -12.72
N VAL A 444 8.67 -29.64 -12.86
CA VAL A 444 8.54 -28.40 -12.08
C VAL A 444 8.32 -27.24 -13.02
N GLY A 445 7.28 -26.46 -12.79
CA GLY A 445 7.02 -25.17 -13.44
C GLY A 445 6.93 -24.05 -12.40
N GLY A 446 7.36 -22.84 -12.74
CA GLY A 446 7.28 -21.71 -11.82
C GLY A 446 8.16 -20.53 -12.17
N THR A 447 8.44 -19.71 -11.17
CA THR A 447 9.21 -18.48 -11.28
C THR A 447 10.66 -18.73 -11.66
N GLY A 448 11.18 -17.90 -12.56
CA GLY A 448 12.58 -17.84 -12.96
C GLY A 448 12.76 -17.90 -14.47
N GLY A 449 14.00 -18.01 -14.90
CA GLY A 449 14.36 -18.22 -16.28
C GLY A 449 14.01 -19.65 -16.76
N ILE A 450 14.46 -20.00 -17.96
CA ILE A 450 14.33 -21.35 -18.46
C ILE A 450 15.09 -22.30 -17.53
N PRO A 451 14.42 -23.28 -16.89
CA PRO A 451 15.09 -24.13 -15.93
C PRO A 451 16.13 -25.04 -16.59
N THR A 452 17.21 -25.32 -15.87
CA THR A 452 18.16 -26.38 -16.21
C THR A 452 17.77 -27.64 -15.46
N VAL A 453 17.77 -28.78 -16.18
CA VAL A 453 17.40 -30.09 -15.63
C VAL A 453 18.60 -31.02 -15.81
N ASP A 454 18.94 -31.77 -14.77
CA ASP A 454 20.05 -32.73 -14.89
C ASP A 454 19.72 -33.88 -15.85
N VAL A 455 20.75 -34.65 -16.25
CA VAL A 455 20.65 -35.72 -17.28
C VAL A 455 19.59 -36.79 -16.93
N ASN A 456 19.34 -36.97 -15.63
CA ASN A 456 18.41 -37.97 -15.14
C ASN A 456 16.99 -37.44 -14.91
N GLY A 457 16.79 -36.10 -15.09
CA GLY A 457 15.52 -35.43 -14.78
C GLY A 457 15.20 -35.36 -13.29
N ALA A 458 16.20 -35.53 -12.41
CA ALA A 458 16.02 -35.63 -10.97
C ALA A 458 16.09 -34.26 -10.26
N ARG A 459 16.71 -33.26 -10.88
CA ARG A 459 16.92 -31.93 -10.30
C ARG A 459 16.56 -30.83 -11.27
N TRP A 460 15.78 -29.87 -10.81
CA TRP A 460 15.37 -28.69 -11.53
C TRP A 460 16.00 -27.46 -10.88
N ARG A 461 16.68 -26.61 -11.66
CA ARG A 461 17.32 -25.39 -11.18
C ARG A 461 16.72 -24.19 -11.89
N PHE A 462 16.31 -23.23 -11.10
CA PHE A 462 15.74 -21.95 -11.53
C PHE A 462 16.61 -20.82 -11.00
N ASN A 463 16.92 -19.86 -11.87
CA ASN A 463 17.51 -18.60 -11.48
C ASN A 463 16.56 -17.48 -11.87
N ALA A 464 16.31 -16.57 -10.94
CA ALA A 464 15.46 -15.40 -11.15
C ALA A 464 16.18 -14.18 -10.60
N THR A 465 16.34 -13.15 -11.42
CA THR A 465 17.02 -11.92 -11.04
C THR A 465 16.04 -10.78 -11.00
N GLY A 466 16.09 -9.99 -9.91
CA GLY A 466 15.23 -8.82 -9.73
C GLY A 466 13.74 -9.14 -9.59
N VAL A 467 13.38 -10.31 -9.06
CA VAL A 467 11.99 -10.72 -8.82
C VAL A 467 11.62 -10.54 -7.34
N ARG A 468 10.33 -10.39 -7.06
CA ARG A 468 9.86 -10.06 -5.70
C ARG A 468 9.68 -11.28 -4.83
N ASP A 469 9.23 -12.38 -5.41
CA ASP A 469 9.04 -13.68 -4.78
C ASP A 469 9.21 -14.81 -5.78
N VAL A 470 9.08 -16.05 -5.32
CA VAL A 470 9.13 -17.24 -6.17
C VAL A 470 8.03 -18.22 -5.78
N ALA A 471 7.44 -18.85 -6.80
CA ALA A 471 6.44 -19.88 -6.66
C ALA A 471 6.67 -21.00 -7.65
N TYR A 472 6.34 -22.23 -7.24
CA TYR A 472 6.48 -23.43 -8.07
C TYR A 472 5.25 -24.31 -7.97
N VAL A 473 4.95 -25.02 -9.07
CA VAL A 473 4.05 -26.18 -9.07
C VAL A 473 4.84 -27.42 -9.49
N VAL A 474 4.55 -28.52 -8.84
CA VAL A 474 5.33 -29.76 -9.00
C VAL A 474 4.38 -30.94 -9.20
N SER A 475 4.59 -31.73 -10.23
CA SER A 475 3.89 -33.00 -10.44
C SER A 475 4.76 -33.96 -11.23
N PRO A 476 4.76 -35.28 -10.93
CA PRO A 476 5.38 -36.26 -11.78
C PRO A 476 4.57 -36.49 -13.07
N ARG A 477 3.32 -36.00 -13.13
CA ARG A 477 2.39 -36.17 -14.23
C ARG A 477 2.42 -35.05 -15.25
N PHE A 478 3.02 -33.89 -14.96
CA PHE A 478 3.03 -32.77 -15.89
C PHE A 478 3.74 -33.12 -17.21
N ILE A 479 3.19 -32.64 -18.31
CA ILE A 479 3.92 -32.58 -19.57
C ILE A 479 5.13 -31.66 -19.38
N ASN A 480 6.30 -32.16 -19.72
CA ASN A 480 7.53 -31.36 -19.68
C ASN A 480 7.65 -30.49 -20.96
N PRO A 481 7.47 -29.17 -20.90
CA PRO A 481 7.55 -28.29 -22.08
C PRO A 481 8.95 -28.19 -22.66
N LEU A 482 10.00 -28.61 -21.93
CA LEU A 482 11.35 -28.68 -22.47
C LEU A 482 11.52 -29.88 -23.43
N ALA A 483 10.65 -30.89 -23.34
CA ALA A 483 10.62 -32.06 -24.20
C ALA A 483 9.46 -32.05 -25.20
N ASP A 484 8.41 -31.24 -24.99
CA ASP A 484 7.24 -31.13 -25.87
C ASP A 484 7.07 -29.68 -26.35
N ALA A 485 7.56 -29.39 -27.56
CA ALA A 485 7.48 -28.06 -28.16
C ALA A 485 6.05 -27.49 -28.34
N SER A 486 5.02 -28.40 -28.36
CA SER A 486 3.63 -27.93 -28.43
C SER A 486 3.13 -27.26 -27.17
N MET A 487 3.87 -27.39 -26.06
CA MET A 487 3.64 -26.74 -24.76
C MET A 487 4.51 -25.50 -24.58
N THR A 488 5.03 -24.95 -25.68
CA THR A 488 5.84 -23.72 -25.68
C THR A 488 5.35 -22.71 -26.72
N ARG A 489 5.67 -21.44 -26.48
CA ARG A 489 5.46 -20.36 -27.45
C ARG A 489 6.58 -19.32 -27.34
N GLN A 490 6.93 -18.68 -28.47
CA GLN A 490 7.92 -17.61 -28.50
C GLN A 490 7.24 -16.28 -28.75
N VAL A 491 7.60 -15.26 -27.95
CA VAL A 491 7.15 -13.86 -28.10
C VAL A 491 8.37 -12.97 -28.06
N GLY A 492 8.86 -12.52 -29.21
CA GLY A 492 10.15 -11.81 -29.28
C GLY A 492 11.26 -12.70 -28.72
N SER A 493 12.00 -12.23 -27.70
CA SER A 493 13.03 -12.99 -26.98
C SER A 493 12.46 -13.87 -25.87
N VAL A 494 11.17 -13.72 -25.49
CA VAL A 494 10.57 -14.39 -24.35
C VAL A 494 10.11 -15.81 -24.74
N LYS A 495 10.58 -16.82 -24.02
CA LYS A 495 10.10 -18.20 -24.15
C LYS A 495 8.98 -18.48 -23.14
N MET A 496 7.79 -18.76 -23.62
CA MET A 496 6.64 -19.15 -22.80
C MET A 496 6.56 -20.66 -22.66
N LEU A 497 6.31 -21.14 -21.44
CA LEU A 497 6.31 -22.56 -21.06
C LEU A 497 4.98 -22.91 -20.39
N ALA A 498 4.30 -24.00 -20.80
CA ALA A 498 3.06 -24.44 -20.19
C ALA A 498 3.24 -25.82 -19.53
N TYR A 499 2.92 -25.89 -18.22
CA TYR A 499 3.02 -27.08 -17.39
C TYR A 499 1.61 -27.56 -17.01
N PHE A 500 1.12 -28.59 -17.68
CA PHE A 500 -0.24 -29.11 -17.53
C PHE A 500 -0.23 -30.63 -17.47
N LEU A 501 -1.29 -31.19 -16.89
CA LEU A 501 -1.53 -32.63 -16.96
C LEU A 501 -1.79 -33.07 -18.41
N PRO A 502 -1.50 -34.33 -18.80
CA PRO A 502 -1.76 -34.84 -20.17
C PRO A 502 -3.19 -34.63 -20.62
N GLU A 503 -4.16 -34.87 -19.74
CA GLU A 503 -5.60 -34.70 -19.99
C GLU A 503 -6.00 -33.23 -20.23
N HIS A 504 -5.20 -32.25 -19.76
CA HIS A 504 -5.42 -30.83 -19.92
C HIS A 504 -4.43 -30.18 -20.92
N LYS A 505 -3.80 -30.97 -21.80
CA LYS A 505 -2.83 -30.50 -22.79
C LYS A 505 -3.41 -29.39 -23.67
N SER A 506 -4.64 -29.58 -24.16
CA SER A 506 -5.31 -28.57 -25.00
C SER A 506 -5.57 -27.23 -24.27
N ASP A 507 -5.82 -27.32 -22.96
CA ASP A 507 -6.03 -26.14 -22.14
C ASP A 507 -4.72 -25.36 -21.96
N GLY A 508 -3.60 -26.05 -21.69
CA GLY A 508 -2.29 -25.44 -21.64
C GLY A 508 -1.90 -24.72 -22.94
N GLN A 509 -2.17 -25.35 -24.09
CA GLN A 509 -1.98 -24.72 -25.40
C GLN A 509 -2.86 -23.48 -25.59
N ARG A 510 -4.12 -23.55 -25.13
CA ARG A 510 -5.05 -22.43 -25.17
C ARG A 510 -4.58 -21.27 -24.27
N GLN A 511 -4.06 -21.55 -23.07
CA GLN A 511 -3.50 -20.53 -22.20
C GLN A 511 -2.34 -19.79 -22.89
N LEU A 512 -1.45 -20.50 -23.58
CA LEU A 512 -0.38 -19.87 -24.37
C LEU A 512 -0.93 -19.02 -25.53
N GLN A 513 -2.07 -19.42 -26.14
CA GLN A 513 -2.73 -18.65 -27.21
C GLN A 513 -3.35 -17.35 -26.71
N LEU A 514 -3.82 -17.31 -25.45
CA LEU A 514 -4.40 -16.11 -24.83
C LEU A 514 -3.31 -15.18 -24.30
N THR A 515 -2.29 -15.71 -23.65
CA THR A 515 -1.25 -14.93 -22.97
C THR A 515 -0.20 -14.36 -23.90
N ALA A 516 0.18 -15.04 -24.97
CA ALA A 516 1.26 -14.59 -25.86
C ALA A 516 0.94 -13.29 -26.61
N PRO A 517 -0.25 -13.09 -27.21
CA PRO A 517 -0.60 -11.81 -27.81
C PRO A 517 -0.69 -10.66 -26.79
N ALA A 518 -1.15 -10.93 -25.56
CA ALA A 518 -1.21 -9.95 -24.49
C ALA A 518 0.20 -9.53 -24.05
N MET A 519 1.11 -10.49 -23.89
CA MET A 519 2.53 -10.22 -23.61
C MET A 519 3.16 -9.30 -24.66
N ALA A 520 2.90 -9.55 -25.93
CA ALA A 520 3.39 -8.72 -27.02
C ALA A 520 2.79 -7.31 -26.98
N TRP A 521 1.50 -7.20 -26.73
CA TRP A 521 0.80 -5.91 -26.68
C TRP A 521 1.28 -5.05 -25.50
N PHE A 522 1.33 -5.60 -24.29
CA PHE A 522 1.83 -4.88 -23.11
C PHE A 522 3.29 -4.46 -23.29
N SER A 523 4.14 -5.33 -23.88
CA SER A 523 5.53 -4.99 -24.19
C SER A 523 5.65 -3.78 -25.12
N ASN A 524 4.72 -3.62 -26.07
CA ASN A 524 4.68 -2.52 -27.03
C ASN A 524 4.09 -1.23 -26.41
N GLU A 525 2.98 -1.36 -25.67
CA GLU A 525 2.23 -0.20 -25.20
C GLU A 525 2.78 0.41 -23.91
N ILE A 526 3.34 -0.42 -23.00
CA ILE A 526 3.80 0.02 -21.67
C ILE A 526 5.34 0.05 -21.62
N GLY A 527 5.98 -1.03 -22.07
CA GLY A 527 7.43 -1.17 -22.05
C GLY A 527 7.86 -2.63 -22.13
N PRO A 528 9.13 -2.90 -22.49
CA PRO A 528 9.60 -4.25 -22.75
C PRO A 528 9.48 -5.15 -21.53
N TYR A 529 8.99 -6.38 -21.70
CA TYR A 529 9.03 -7.41 -20.65
C TYR A 529 10.48 -7.72 -20.31
N PRO A 530 10.90 -7.63 -19.03
CA PRO A 530 12.34 -7.63 -18.71
C PRO A 530 12.96 -9.02 -18.52
N PHE A 531 12.15 -10.10 -18.57
CA PHE A 531 12.62 -11.45 -18.30
C PHE A 531 12.68 -12.32 -19.57
N GLU A 532 13.45 -13.39 -19.55
CA GLU A 532 13.66 -14.27 -20.70
C GLU A 532 12.57 -15.34 -20.89
N SER A 533 11.78 -15.61 -19.85
CA SER A 533 10.73 -16.63 -19.90
C SER A 533 9.46 -16.21 -19.17
N TYR A 534 8.38 -16.92 -19.48
CA TYR A 534 7.10 -16.81 -18.78
C TYR A 534 6.45 -18.20 -18.65
N THR A 535 6.09 -18.59 -17.45
CA THR A 535 5.48 -19.86 -17.14
C THR A 535 3.97 -19.73 -16.96
N VAL A 536 3.21 -20.63 -17.61
CA VAL A 536 1.79 -20.83 -17.36
C VAL A 536 1.63 -22.23 -16.79
N ALA A 537 1.06 -22.37 -15.60
CA ALA A 537 1.01 -23.68 -14.97
C ALA A 537 -0.34 -23.99 -14.34
N GLU A 538 -0.76 -25.24 -14.49
CA GLU A 538 -1.91 -25.79 -13.79
C GLU A 538 -1.55 -26.01 -12.32
N MET A 539 -2.36 -25.51 -11.40
CA MET A 539 -2.30 -25.88 -9.98
C MET A 539 -3.47 -26.78 -9.60
N GLY A 540 -3.30 -27.60 -8.55
CA GLY A 540 -4.31 -28.54 -8.11
C GLY A 540 -5.64 -27.89 -7.74
N VAL A 541 -6.70 -28.69 -7.67
CA VAL A 541 -8.04 -28.19 -7.29
C VAL A 541 -8.03 -27.70 -5.86
N PRO A 542 -8.27 -26.43 -5.61
CA PRO A 542 -8.37 -25.91 -4.26
C PRO A 542 -9.67 -26.41 -3.60
N LEU A 543 -9.59 -26.82 -2.35
CA LEU A 543 -10.77 -27.13 -1.53
C LEU A 543 -11.28 -25.90 -0.78
N GLU A 544 -10.44 -24.89 -0.61
CA GLU A 544 -10.78 -23.63 0.03
C GLU A 544 -11.10 -22.56 -1.01
N ARG A 545 -12.12 -21.75 -0.75
CA ARG A 545 -12.57 -20.71 -1.68
C ARG A 545 -11.50 -19.65 -1.90
N THR A 546 -10.72 -19.33 -0.88
CA THR A 546 -9.66 -18.32 -0.90
C THR A 546 -8.47 -18.68 -1.80
N ASP A 547 -8.30 -19.96 -2.15
CA ASP A 547 -7.23 -20.44 -3.03
C ASP A 547 -7.75 -20.83 -4.43
N ASN A 548 -9.04 -20.57 -4.73
CA ASN A 548 -9.66 -20.94 -6.00
C ASN A 548 -9.68 -19.79 -7.03
N TYR A 549 -8.58 -19.05 -7.11
CA TYR A 549 -8.35 -18.01 -8.10
C TYR A 549 -7.08 -18.31 -8.88
N ALA A 550 -6.98 -17.78 -10.10
CA ALA A 550 -5.71 -17.68 -10.77
C ALA A 550 -4.79 -16.77 -9.95
N GLN A 551 -3.48 -16.97 -10.07
CA GLN A 551 -2.53 -16.23 -9.27
C GLN A 551 -1.30 -15.86 -10.09
N GLU A 552 -1.01 -14.58 -10.11
CA GLU A 552 0.21 -14.02 -10.64
C GLU A 552 1.40 -14.32 -9.74
N TYR A 553 2.56 -14.52 -10.36
CA TYR A 553 3.88 -14.53 -9.74
C TYR A 553 4.88 -13.90 -10.71
N PRO A 554 6.02 -13.40 -10.25
CA PRO A 554 7.04 -12.95 -11.18
C PRO A 554 7.42 -14.07 -12.16
N THR A 555 7.37 -13.76 -13.45
CA THR A 555 7.62 -14.68 -14.57
C THR A 555 6.69 -15.91 -14.66
N ALA A 556 5.58 -15.93 -13.91
CA ALA A 556 4.65 -17.06 -13.93
C ALA A 556 3.21 -16.62 -13.59
N TYR A 557 2.25 -17.44 -13.99
CA TYR A 557 0.94 -17.48 -13.35
C TYR A 557 0.42 -18.92 -13.23
N PHE A 558 -0.39 -19.12 -12.20
CA PHE A 558 -0.99 -20.44 -11.94
C PHE A 558 -2.51 -20.38 -12.07
N ILE A 559 -3.07 -21.41 -12.74
CA ILE A 559 -4.50 -21.53 -12.96
C ILE A 559 -5.04 -22.79 -12.27
N PRO A 560 -6.13 -22.71 -11.47
CA PRO A 560 -6.74 -23.91 -10.87
C PRO A 560 -7.26 -24.89 -11.92
N SER A 561 -7.03 -26.18 -11.72
CA SER A 561 -7.59 -27.24 -12.58
C SER A 561 -9.12 -27.18 -12.69
N SER A 562 -9.80 -26.69 -11.65
CA SER A 562 -11.26 -26.49 -11.65
C SER A 562 -11.74 -25.49 -12.71
N TRP A 563 -10.92 -24.47 -13.05
CA TRP A 563 -11.28 -23.44 -14.03
C TRP A 563 -11.16 -23.92 -15.46
N LEU A 564 -10.30 -24.88 -15.73
CA LEU A 564 -10.14 -25.47 -17.08
C LEU A 564 -11.44 -26.07 -17.62
N ARG A 565 -12.31 -26.54 -16.73
CA ARG A 565 -13.63 -27.10 -17.07
C ARG A 565 -14.67 -26.05 -17.42
N LEU A 566 -14.47 -24.79 -17.03
CA LEU A 566 -15.42 -23.70 -17.28
C LEU A 566 -15.36 -23.19 -18.72
N GLY A 567 -14.31 -23.56 -19.45
CA GLY A 567 -14.05 -23.08 -20.80
C GLY A 567 -13.60 -21.63 -20.83
N THR A 568 -13.22 -21.17 -22.01
CA THR A 568 -12.73 -19.80 -22.24
C THR A 568 -13.52 -19.16 -23.38
N ALA A 569 -14.84 -19.02 -23.20
CA ALA A 569 -15.68 -18.34 -24.19
C ALA A 569 -15.24 -16.86 -24.31
N PRO A 570 -15.04 -16.35 -25.54
CA PRO A 570 -14.58 -14.96 -25.74
C PRO A 570 -15.46 -13.93 -25.03
N GLY A 571 -14.84 -12.98 -24.35
CA GLY A 571 -15.53 -11.91 -23.59
C GLY A 571 -15.93 -12.28 -22.16
N THR A 572 -15.78 -13.54 -21.75
CA THR A 572 -16.05 -13.96 -20.36
C THR A 572 -14.84 -13.74 -19.45
N TRP A 573 -15.06 -13.73 -18.13
CA TRP A 573 -13.98 -13.59 -17.16
C TRP A 573 -12.91 -14.69 -17.28
N THR A 574 -13.27 -15.93 -17.56
CA THR A 574 -12.33 -17.03 -17.80
C THR A 574 -11.46 -16.83 -19.05
N TRP A 575 -11.91 -16.00 -20.00
CA TRP A 575 -11.17 -15.67 -21.22
C TRP A 575 -10.17 -14.53 -21.01
N TYR A 576 -10.53 -13.48 -20.24
CA TYR A 576 -9.64 -12.36 -20.06
C TYR A 576 -8.76 -12.46 -18.79
N THR A 577 -9.06 -13.34 -17.81
CA THR A 577 -8.19 -13.54 -16.65
C THR A 577 -6.75 -13.89 -17.03
N PRO A 578 -6.45 -14.79 -18.00
CA PRO A 578 -5.06 -15.02 -18.42
C PRO A 578 -4.34 -13.75 -18.90
N VAL A 579 -5.07 -12.81 -19.49
CA VAL A 579 -4.54 -11.51 -19.91
C VAL A 579 -4.25 -10.61 -18.71
N HIS A 580 -5.13 -10.63 -17.70
CA HIS A 580 -4.97 -9.93 -16.43
C HIS A 580 -3.71 -10.43 -15.69
N GLU A 581 -3.51 -11.73 -15.61
CA GLU A 581 -2.31 -12.31 -14.98
C GLU A 581 -1.01 -11.96 -15.72
N VAL A 582 -1.07 -11.78 -17.04
CA VAL A 582 0.06 -11.25 -17.81
C VAL A 582 0.32 -9.78 -17.47
N ALA A 583 -0.73 -8.95 -17.26
CA ALA A 583 -0.56 -7.53 -16.94
C ALA A 583 0.19 -7.32 -15.61
N HIS A 584 0.06 -8.23 -14.65
CA HIS A 584 0.83 -8.22 -13.40
C HIS A 584 2.34 -8.36 -13.60
N GLN A 585 2.81 -8.74 -14.78
CA GLN A 585 4.25 -8.73 -15.06
C GLN A 585 4.82 -7.30 -15.14
N TRP A 586 3.97 -6.30 -15.46
CA TRP A 586 4.29 -4.87 -15.41
C TRP A 586 3.94 -4.26 -14.06
N PHE A 587 2.75 -4.56 -13.52
CA PHE A 587 2.21 -4.02 -12.26
C PHE A 587 2.17 -5.11 -11.21
N TYR A 588 3.04 -5.10 -10.25
CA TYR A 588 3.48 -6.04 -9.25
C TYR A 588 4.89 -6.59 -9.55
N SER A 589 5.08 -7.42 -10.59
CA SER A 589 6.36 -8.11 -10.81
C SER A 589 7.49 -7.12 -11.07
N THR A 590 7.33 -6.22 -12.04
CA THR A 590 8.34 -5.23 -12.42
C THR A 590 8.22 -3.94 -11.59
N VAL A 591 7.07 -3.29 -11.62
CA VAL A 591 6.77 -2.15 -10.75
C VAL A 591 6.01 -2.66 -9.53
N GLY A 592 6.68 -2.77 -8.39
CA GLY A 592 6.06 -3.25 -7.18
C GLY A 592 5.30 -2.19 -6.41
N ASN A 593 4.48 -2.65 -5.50
CA ASN A 593 3.73 -1.86 -4.54
C ASN A 593 3.70 -2.62 -3.20
N ASN A 594 3.10 -2.01 -2.21
CA ASN A 594 2.71 -2.73 -1.02
C ASN A 594 1.29 -3.27 -1.22
N GLN A 595 1.15 -4.54 -1.62
CA GLN A 595 -0.15 -5.17 -1.89
C GLN A 595 -1.11 -5.17 -0.68
N LEU A 596 -0.58 -4.96 0.54
CA LEU A 596 -1.39 -4.90 1.76
C LEU A 596 -1.95 -3.49 2.03
N THR A 597 -1.25 -2.43 1.59
CA THR A 597 -1.68 -1.04 1.84
C THR A 597 -2.11 -0.30 0.60
N ASP A 598 -1.60 -0.67 -0.59
CA ASP A 598 -1.88 -0.04 -1.89
C ASP A 598 -2.22 -1.09 -2.97
N PRO A 599 -3.18 -2.02 -2.72
CA PRO A 599 -3.46 -3.14 -3.65
C PRO A 599 -3.98 -2.68 -5.02
N TRP A 600 -4.51 -1.48 -5.15
CA TRP A 600 -5.01 -0.96 -6.42
C TRP A 600 -3.91 -0.66 -7.44
N LEU A 601 -2.65 -0.48 -6.98
CA LEU A 601 -1.51 -0.19 -7.86
C LEU A 601 -1.07 -1.37 -8.72
N ASP A 602 -1.50 -2.57 -8.37
CA ASP A 602 -1.39 -3.75 -9.22
C ASP A 602 -2.74 -4.15 -9.79
N GLU A 603 -3.73 -4.38 -8.97
CA GLU A 603 -5.01 -4.97 -9.33
C GLU A 603 -5.87 -4.07 -10.22
N ALA A 604 -6.01 -2.79 -9.86
CA ALA A 604 -6.76 -1.87 -10.71
C ALA A 604 -6.03 -1.58 -12.03
N LEU A 605 -4.70 -1.45 -11.98
CA LEU A 605 -3.90 -1.25 -13.20
C LEU A 605 -3.97 -2.49 -14.09
N ALA A 606 -3.78 -3.71 -13.56
CA ALA A 606 -3.89 -4.95 -14.33
C ALA A 606 -5.29 -5.13 -14.93
N THR A 607 -6.35 -4.88 -14.16
CA THR A 607 -7.74 -4.92 -14.64
C THR A 607 -7.96 -3.93 -15.77
N TYR A 608 -7.50 -2.68 -15.59
CA TYR A 608 -7.73 -1.62 -16.56
C TYR A 608 -6.97 -1.85 -17.86
N VAL A 609 -5.67 -2.19 -17.80
CA VAL A 609 -4.90 -2.44 -19.04
C VAL A 609 -5.35 -3.71 -19.76
N THR A 610 -5.93 -4.69 -19.04
CA THR A 610 -6.63 -5.83 -19.63
C THR A 610 -7.85 -5.37 -20.44
N ALA A 611 -8.66 -4.46 -19.88
CA ALA A 611 -9.79 -3.88 -20.62
C ALA A 611 -9.32 -3.11 -21.85
N GLU A 612 -8.22 -2.36 -21.77
CA GLU A 612 -7.63 -1.65 -22.89
C GLU A 612 -7.07 -2.59 -23.97
N TYR A 613 -6.46 -3.72 -23.58
CA TYR A 613 -6.08 -4.77 -24.51
C TYR A 613 -7.30 -5.33 -25.26
N VAL A 614 -8.38 -5.61 -24.56
CA VAL A 614 -9.63 -6.08 -25.18
C VAL A 614 -10.21 -5.01 -26.11
N ARG A 615 -10.23 -3.75 -25.67
CA ARG A 615 -10.70 -2.62 -26.49
C ARG A 615 -9.93 -2.49 -27.80
N ALA A 616 -8.61 -2.64 -27.75
CA ALA A 616 -7.74 -2.48 -28.91
C ALA A 616 -7.81 -3.66 -29.89
N ASN A 617 -7.91 -4.89 -29.39
CA ASN A 617 -7.77 -6.09 -30.21
C ASN A 617 -9.09 -6.84 -30.45
N PHE A 618 -10.12 -6.61 -29.64
CA PHE A 618 -11.42 -7.26 -29.67
C PHE A 618 -12.57 -6.28 -29.42
N PRO A 619 -12.72 -5.22 -30.23
CA PRO A 619 -13.66 -4.12 -29.96
C PRO A 619 -15.10 -4.58 -29.79
N ASP A 620 -15.52 -5.64 -30.51
CA ASP A 620 -16.87 -6.21 -30.40
C ASP A 620 -17.13 -6.89 -29.05
N LEU A 621 -16.09 -7.38 -28.37
CA LEU A 621 -16.17 -8.02 -27.05
C LEU A 621 -15.99 -7.01 -25.91
N TYR A 622 -15.46 -5.83 -26.19
CA TYR A 622 -15.13 -4.84 -25.18
C TYR A 622 -16.32 -4.42 -24.29
N PRO A 623 -17.53 -4.11 -24.84
CA PRO A 623 -18.64 -3.69 -23.98
C PRO A 623 -19.03 -4.73 -22.92
N ALA A 624 -19.06 -6.01 -23.31
CA ALA A 624 -19.39 -7.10 -22.39
C ALA A 624 -18.29 -7.33 -21.34
N SER A 625 -17.03 -7.36 -21.80
CA SER A 625 -15.86 -7.52 -20.91
C SER A 625 -15.74 -6.35 -19.93
N TRP A 626 -15.86 -5.12 -20.42
CA TRP A 626 -15.84 -3.92 -19.58
C TRP A 626 -16.95 -3.93 -18.52
N SER A 627 -18.18 -4.27 -18.93
CA SER A 627 -19.29 -4.42 -18.00
C SER A 627 -18.99 -5.48 -16.93
N SER A 628 -18.41 -6.61 -17.31
CA SER A 628 -18.01 -7.68 -16.36
C SER A 628 -16.94 -7.24 -15.37
N MET A 629 -15.98 -6.41 -15.81
CA MET A 629 -14.87 -5.89 -14.98
C MET A 629 -15.28 -4.73 -14.07
N THR A 630 -16.48 -4.16 -14.24
CA THR A 630 -16.85 -2.92 -13.52
C THR A 630 -18.26 -2.94 -12.92
N ASN A 631 -19.02 -4.01 -13.07
CA ASN A 631 -20.42 -4.08 -12.62
C ASN A 631 -20.59 -4.10 -11.10
N GLY A 632 -19.56 -4.46 -10.36
CA GLY A 632 -19.53 -4.45 -8.90
C GLY A 632 -19.09 -3.12 -8.30
N ALA A 633 -18.65 -2.16 -9.11
CA ALA A 633 -18.04 -0.92 -8.65
C ALA A 633 -18.85 -0.21 -7.58
N THR A 634 -18.17 0.26 -6.53
CA THR A 634 -18.76 0.85 -5.33
C THR A 634 -17.92 2.02 -4.83
N ASN A 635 -18.55 2.91 -4.06
CA ASN A 635 -17.87 4.02 -3.37
C ASN A 635 -17.86 3.86 -1.83
N VAL A 636 -18.08 2.65 -1.33
CA VAL A 636 -18.13 2.37 0.11
C VAL A 636 -16.77 2.58 0.77
N ARG A 637 -15.69 2.38 0.02
CA ARG A 637 -14.31 2.64 0.44
C ARG A 637 -13.56 3.38 -0.66
N PRO A 638 -12.52 4.18 -0.34
CA PRO A 638 -11.63 4.71 -1.35
C PRO A 638 -10.86 3.58 -2.04
N VAL A 639 -10.55 3.77 -3.31
CA VAL A 639 -9.76 2.82 -4.11
C VAL A 639 -8.36 2.59 -3.49
N SER A 640 -7.81 3.60 -2.82
CA SER A 640 -6.54 3.50 -2.09
C SER A 640 -6.60 2.75 -0.76
N ALA A 641 -7.76 2.18 -0.39
CA ALA A 641 -7.90 1.43 0.86
C ALA A 641 -7.08 0.14 0.84
N GLY A 642 -6.26 -0.06 1.87
CA GLY A 642 -5.52 -1.31 2.07
C GLY A 642 -6.40 -2.42 2.67
N VAL A 643 -5.90 -3.65 2.68
CA VAL A 643 -6.63 -4.85 3.17
C VAL A 643 -7.08 -4.74 4.63
N PHE A 644 -6.41 -3.91 5.44
CA PHE A 644 -6.75 -3.70 6.84
C PHE A 644 -7.80 -2.59 7.07
N SER A 645 -8.36 -2.02 6.01
CA SER A 645 -9.28 -0.87 6.11
C SER A 645 -10.73 -1.24 6.48
N GLY A 646 -10.97 -2.46 6.94
CA GLY A 646 -12.27 -2.90 7.44
C GLY A 646 -13.29 -3.19 6.33
N PHE A 647 -12.87 -3.84 5.24
CA PHE A 647 -13.78 -4.42 4.26
C PHE A 647 -14.69 -5.48 4.90
N ALA A 648 -15.94 -5.49 4.53
CA ALA A 648 -16.91 -6.44 5.07
C ALA A 648 -16.64 -7.89 4.62
N ASN A 649 -16.13 -8.05 3.40
CA ASN A 649 -15.79 -9.34 2.77
C ASN A 649 -15.01 -9.12 1.47
N GLU A 650 -14.62 -10.22 0.85
CA GLU A 650 -13.89 -10.26 -0.41
C GLU A 650 -14.64 -9.58 -1.58
N ASN A 651 -15.97 -9.71 -1.66
CA ASN A 651 -16.74 -9.07 -2.72
C ASN A 651 -16.66 -7.54 -2.62
N GLN A 652 -16.71 -6.98 -1.41
CA GLN A 652 -16.55 -5.54 -1.21
C GLN A 652 -15.12 -5.08 -1.54
N TYR A 653 -14.12 -5.88 -1.19
CA TYR A 653 -12.72 -5.64 -1.53
C TYR A 653 -12.55 -5.59 -3.06
N SER A 654 -12.96 -6.64 -3.75
CA SER A 654 -12.87 -6.75 -5.22
C SER A 654 -13.61 -5.62 -5.92
N ALA A 655 -14.86 -5.35 -5.55
CA ALA A 655 -15.67 -4.25 -6.09
C ALA A 655 -15.02 -2.85 -5.91
N THR A 656 -14.24 -2.68 -4.84
CA THR A 656 -13.52 -1.42 -4.58
C THR A 656 -12.22 -1.35 -5.34
N ILE A 657 -11.37 -2.36 -5.19
CA ILE A 657 -9.98 -2.33 -5.68
C ILE A 657 -9.93 -2.53 -7.19
N TYR A 658 -10.58 -3.59 -7.70
CA TYR A 658 -10.57 -3.95 -9.12
C TYR A 658 -11.54 -3.07 -9.91
N ASP A 659 -12.85 -3.16 -9.59
CA ASP A 659 -13.90 -2.57 -10.42
C ASP A 659 -13.90 -1.04 -10.35
N SER A 660 -13.92 -0.46 -9.13
CA SER A 660 -13.90 1.00 -8.97
C SER A 660 -12.55 1.59 -9.35
N GLY A 661 -11.45 0.84 -9.12
CA GLY A 661 -10.11 1.22 -9.55
C GLY A 661 -10.01 1.33 -11.07
N ALA A 662 -10.53 0.34 -11.81
CA ALA A 662 -10.58 0.37 -13.27
C ALA A 662 -11.43 1.54 -13.79
N LEU A 663 -12.59 1.83 -13.16
CA LEU A 663 -13.42 2.99 -13.51
C LEU A 663 -12.69 4.32 -13.27
N MET A 664 -11.95 4.43 -12.17
CA MET A 664 -11.12 5.61 -11.89
C MET A 664 -10.09 5.83 -12.98
N LEU A 665 -9.36 4.78 -13.37
CA LEU A 665 -8.33 4.84 -14.41
C LEU A 665 -8.93 5.21 -15.78
N ASP A 666 -10.11 4.69 -16.14
CA ASP A 666 -10.82 5.09 -17.36
C ASP A 666 -11.19 6.58 -17.35
N ARG A 667 -11.66 7.11 -16.23
CA ARG A 667 -11.94 8.55 -16.11
C ARG A 667 -10.69 9.40 -16.21
N ILE A 668 -9.59 8.98 -15.58
CA ILE A 668 -8.29 9.64 -15.67
C ILE A 668 -7.83 9.65 -17.15
N ARG A 669 -7.87 8.49 -17.83
CA ARG A 669 -7.49 8.39 -19.26
C ARG A 669 -8.32 9.32 -20.13
N ARG A 670 -9.66 9.34 -19.96
CA ARG A 670 -10.55 10.23 -20.73
C ARG A 670 -10.27 11.71 -20.48
N ALA A 671 -9.94 12.08 -19.26
CA ALA A 671 -9.57 13.45 -18.90
C ALA A 671 -8.21 13.86 -19.50
N MET A 672 -7.21 12.97 -19.47
CA MET A 672 -5.87 13.22 -20.00
C MET A 672 -5.79 13.09 -21.52
N GLY A 673 -6.63 12.25 -22.13
CA GLY A 673 -6.52 11.75 -23.50
C GLY A 673 -5.51 10.59 -23.61
N ASP A 674 -5.74 9.69 -24.56
CA ASP A 674 -4.99 8.44 -24.75
C ASP A 674 -3.48 8.65 -24.81
N THR A 675 -3.02 9.61 -25.62
CA THR A 675 -1.58 9.89 -25.80
C THR A 675 -0.89 10.22 -24.47
N SER A 676 -1.49 11.10 -23.66
CA SER A 676 -0.92 11.52 -22.37
C SER A 676 -0.99 10.39 -21.34
N PHE A 677 -2.08 9.63 -21.31
CA PHE A 677 -2.26 8.53 -20.39
C PHE A 677 -1.24 7.40 -20.62
N TYR A 678 -1.08 6.95 -21.86
CA TYR A 678 -0.08 5.92 -22.17
C TYR A 678 1.37 6.43 -22.00
N ALA A 679 1.62 7.71 -22.27
CA ALA A 679 2.92 8.31 -21.94
C ALA A 679 3.19 8.29 -20.43
N ALA A 680 2.17 8.54 -19.61
CA ALA A 680 2.28 8.44 -18.17
C ALA A 680 2.53 6.99 -17.67
N LEU A 681 1.84 5.99 -18.23
CA LEU A 681 2.07 4.57 -17.89
C LEU A 681 3.50 4.14 -18.27
N ARG A 682 4.02 4.56 -19.41
CA ARG A 682 5.42 4.29 -19.82
C ARG A 682 6.43 4.96 -18.90
N ASP A 683 6.15 6.20 -18.47
CA ASP A 683 7.00 6.92 -17.51
C ASP A 683 6.96 6.25 -16.13
N TYR A 684 5.79 5.80 -15.68
CA TYR A 684 5.61 5.05 -14.43
C TYR A 684 6.42 3.75 -14.45
N TYR A 685 6.25 2.94 -15.49
CA TYR A 685 7.01 1.70 -15.68
C TYR A 685 8.52 1.95 -15.67
N LYS A 686 9.00 2.90 -16.47
CA LYS A 686 10.43 3.23 -16.59
C LYS A 686 11.03 3.74 -15.27
N THR A 687 10.28 4.57 -14.53
CA THR A 687 10.75 5.20 -13.29
C THR A 687 10.85 4.21 -12.14
N TYR A 688 9.88 3.28 -12.07
CA TYR A 688 9.75 2.36 -10.94
C TYR A 688 10.10 0.91 -11.27
N GLN A 689 10.66 0.62 -12.44
CA GLN A 689 11.15 -0.71 -12.78
C GLN A 689 12.15 -1.20 -11.73
N GLY A 690 11.90 -2.41 -11.15
CA GLY A 690 12.68 -3.00 -10.06
C GLY A 690 12.46 -2.35 -8.68
N LYS A 691 11.70 -1.27 -8.61
CA LYS A 691 11.39 -0.54 -7.37
C LYS A 691 9.94 -0.78 -6.94
N ARG A 692 9.58 -0.21 -5.80
CA ARG A 692 8.19 -0.11 -5.35
C ARG A 692 7.69 1.31 -5.53
N ALA A 693 6.42 1.43 -5.92
CA ALA A 693 5.71 2.69 -6.06
C ALA A 693 4.61 2.81 -4.99
N THR A 694 4.19 4.02 -4.72
CA THR A 694 3.06 4.35 -3.85
C THR A 694 1.92 4.96 -4.66
N THR A 695 0.75 5.09 -4.06
CA THR A 695 -0.37 5.86 -4.63
C THR A 695 0.10 7.26 -5.09
N ASP A 696 0.84 7.99 -4.24
CA ASP A 696 1.34 9.33 -4.57
C ASP A 696 2.34 9.33 -5.74
N SER A 697 3.17 8.28 -5.84
CA SER A 697 4.10 8.11 -6.96
C SER A 697 3.38 8.07 -8.32
N LEU A 698 2.31 7.28 -8.43
CA LEU A 698 1.54 7.17 -9.67
C LEU A 698 0.74 8.45 -9.95
N LEU A 699 0.10 9.03 -8.93
CA LEU A 699 -0.66 10.27 -9.07
C LEU A 699 0.24 11.44 -9.50
N ALA A 700 1.46 11.54 -8.98
CA ALA A 700 2.43 12.55 -9.39
C ALA A 700 2.81 12.42 -10.88
N ILE A 701 2.93 11.19 -11.38
CA ILE A 701 3.18 10.95 -12.81
C ILE A 701 1.96 11.35 -13.66
N PHE A 702 0.75 10.98 -13.27
CA PHE A 702 -0.45 11.41 -13.97
C PHE A 702 -0.55 12.95 -14.03
N HIS A 703 -0.31 13.64 -12.91
CA HIS A 703 -0.29 15.12 -12.89
C HIS A 703 0.77 15.71 -13.81
N ARG A 704 1.97 15.12 -13.90
CA ARG A 704 3.06 15.57 -14.77
C ARG A 704 2.69 15.50 -16.26
N HIS A 705 1.96 14.48 -16.65
CA HIS A 705 1.55 14.23 -18.03
C HIS A 705 0.18 14.83 -18.39
N SER A 706 -0.60 15.30 -17.42
CA SER A 706 -1.94 15.84 -17.62
C SER A 706 -1.95 17.36 -17.78
N LYS A 707 -2.72 17.83 -18.79
CA LYS A 707 -3.12 19.24 -18.90
C LYS A 707 -4.47 19.52 -18.23
N ALA A 708 -5.25 18.46 -17.97
CA ALA A 708 -6.53 18.53 -17.29
C ALA A 708 -6.35 18.55 -15.78
N ASP A 709 -7.31 19.15 -15.06
CA ASP A 709 -7.40 19.04 -13.61
C ASP A 709 -7.96 17.65 -13.25
N LEU A 710 -7.11 16.79 -12.70
CA LEU A 710 -7.47 15.44 -12.24
C LEU A 710 -8.03 15.41 -10.83
N LYS A 711 -7.93 16.53 -10.08
CA LYS A 711 -8.33 16.61 -8.67
C LYS A 711 -9.77 16.14 -8.41
N PRO A 712 -10.79 16.48 -9.24
CA PRO A 712 -12.16 16.00 -9.00
C PRO A 712 -12.27 14.46 -9.04
N ILE A 713 -11.53 13.81 -9.95
CA ILE A 713 -11.52 12.35 -10.09
C ILE A 713 -10.78 11.73 -8.89
N ILE A 714 -9.61 12.27 -8.55
CA ILE A 714 -8.78 11.78 -7.45
C ILE A 714 -9.56 11.90 -6.13
N VAL A 715 -10.19 13.06 -5.87
CA VAL A 715 -11.01 13.26 -4.66
C VAL A 715 -12.17 12.26 -4.61
N GLN A 716 -12.82 11.99 -5.74
CA GLN A 716 -13.95 11.05 -5.77
C GLN A 716 -13.56 9.62 -5.42
N TYR A 717 -12.40 9.14 -5.89
CA TYR A 717 -12.02 7.73 -5.78
C TYR A 717 -10.96 7.45 -4.72
N ILE A 718 -10.02 8.36 -4.53
CA ILE A 718 -8.89 8.21 -3.58
C ILE A 718 -9.18 8.96 -2.26
N GLY A 719 -9.91 10.06 -2.33
CA GLY A 719 -10.33 10.80 -1.14
C GLY A 719 -9.45 11.98 -0.74
N TYR A 720 -8.47 12.40 -1.57
CA TYR A 720 -7.64 13.58 -1.26
C TYR A 720 -7.11 14.32 -2.50
#